data_3abe7f1889537bde8f5b849334053b05
#
_entry.id   3abe7f1889537bde8f5b849334053b05
#
_cell.length_a   1.000
_cell.length_b   1.000
_cell.length_c   1.000
_cell.angle_alpha   90.00
_cell.angle_beta   90.00
_cell.angle_gamma   90.00
#
_symmetry.space_group_name_H-M   'P 1'
#
loop_
_entity.id
_entity.type
_entity.pdbx_description
1 polymer ?
#
loop_
_entity_poly.entity_id
_entity_poly.type
_entity_poly.pdbx_seq_one_letter_code
_entity_poly.pdbx_strand_id
1 'polypeptide(L)'
;MGSTFSSLNAGLTGLYAAQRLIEVSGQNINNLNTPGYTRQRVEQRALGIGSEPSIFAGSVPQGGGVEITRIRRLDDFFLDAKLRLETGRAAGTKETSIAWKGIESAMDELGRMSVSDSMRTFFKSWGDVNNNSDNRGARATTLGAAEALVTNIKTGYTHINDLWKNGREQLDALVADLNTTMDSVQKLNDRIRKATVAGGNVSGAVNHLKDERDQLILHISKLTGATVRQGYSVYTKENAPHPNMIGQAYDDGTVEVMLGGNSLVGKDYVNHFEVEGARDMAGIDSAPRDKYKAAVDALTGGGKSTTETFDYHGQKIQKYQAHVQRYEAGDTILNADGSVKKTLVPTDPEVGTKYVAFYDMEKVQAGTKKLKDAKVGGTEQGFTEFTFMKDEGPVRLRWALGGHMVAIEDGTIGGLMQNLKPAQFPGVSGTVGNGGAWAETGKLYNDLATNLATEINAIHANTGADHNTKTLVTKETKFYIVDLKKDVNDPDRMTDSGTTLERSKYKTDEAYEAKVKKTVADLETANPGCAIVYENEKVDGGDFFKFAATDNSLPAAMRLSVAIKDPQMIAAGQLKNGVYDGSVSLALGNRQDAPTSAMNEWSKSVVDIGVHAKSADDKHTLAEQTRLIAEQRQKSQSSVDMNEEVINLIQGQHAYAGAARIMSTVNSMLEALINLGR
;
A
#
# COMPACT_ATOMS: atom_id res chain seq x y z
N MET A 1 15.86 52.24 -57.22
CA MET A 1 14.84 51.20 -57.20
C MET A 1 15.00 50.22 -56.01
N GLY A 2 16.20 50.08 -55.42
CA GLY A 2 16.41 49.19 -54.24
C GLY A 2 15.68 49.64 -52.97
N SER A 3 15.36 50.89 -52.73
CA SER A 3 14.79 51.35 -51.46
C SER A 3 13.26 51.15 -51.36
N THR A 4 12.51 51.22 -52.48
CA THR A 4 11.05 51.03 -52.48
C THR A 4 10.66 49.56 -52.27
N PHE A 5 11.36 48.60 -52.88
CA PHE A 5 11.15 47.19 -52.63
C PHE A 5 11.57 46.74 -51.21
N SER A 6 12.64 47.34 -50.66
CA SER A 6 13.02 47.05 -49.28
C SER A 6 11.96 47.59 -48.28
N SER A 7 11.41 48.76 -48.55
CA SER A 7 10.32 49.33 -47.73
C SER A 7 9.03 48.52 -47.83
N LEU A 8 8.70 47.99 -49.05
CA LEU A 8 7.58 47.08 -49.24
C LEU A 8 7.76 45.78 -48.45
N ASN A 9 8.95 45.19 -48.52
CA ASN A 9 9.26 43.95 -47.75
C ASN A 9 9.23 44.21 -46.24
N ALA A 10 9.77 45.35 -45.79
CA ALA A 10 9.71 45.76 -44.39
C ALA A 10 8.26 45.96 -43.90
N GLY A 11 7.41 46.59 -44.75
CA GLY A 11 5.97 46.69 -44.45
C GLY A 11 5.25 45.36 -44.40
N LEU A 12 5.52 44.45 -45.32
CA LEU A 12 4.92 43.12 -45.41
C LEU A 12 5.34 42.25 -44.18
N THR A 13 6.62 42.20 -43.86
CA THR A 13 7.09 41.45 -42.69
C THR A 13 6.57 42.01 -41.38
N GLY A 14 6.46 43.35 -41.27
CA GLY A 14 5.83 44.03 -40.12
C GLY A 14 4.36 43.69 -39.98
N LEU A 15 3.62 43.61 -41.09
CA LEU A 15 2.20 43.22 -41.10
C LEU A 15 2.00 41.78 -40.64
N TYR A 16 2.79 40.84 -41.13
CA TYR A 16 2.74 39.46 -40.66
C TYR A 16 3.12 39.31 -39.18
N ALA A 17 4.11 40.05 -38.73
CA ALA A 17 4.51 40.04 -37.29
C ALA A 17 3.41 40.60 -36.38
N ALA A 18 2.76 41.69 -36.78
CA ALA A 18 1.64 42.24 -36.04
C ALA A 18 0.41 41.32 -36.03
N GLN A 19 0.11 40.68 -37.16
CA GLN A 19 -0.97 39.68 -37.21
C GLN A 19 -0.70 38.51 -36.24
N ARG A 20 0.52 37.97 -36.23
CA ARG A 20 0.91 36.90 -35.30
C ARG A 20 0.83 37.33 -33.84
N LEU A 21 1.20 38.58 -33.49
CA LEU A 21 1.06 39.11 -32.15
C LEU A 21 -0.41 39.14 -31.72
N ILE A 22 -1.32 39.61 -32.62
CA ILE A 22 -2.77 39.62 -32.36
C ILE A 22 -3.30 38.22 -32.15
N GLU A 23 -2.91 37.26 -33.00
CA GLU A 23 -3.33 35.85 -32.87
C GLU A 23 -2.89 35.22 -31.58
N VAL A 24 -1.62 35.36 -31.16
CA VAL A 24 -1.09 34.81 -29.94
C VAL A 24 -1.72 35.45 -28.69
N SER A 25 -1.89 36.79 -28.67
CA SER A 25 -2.59 37.47 -27.59
C SER A 25 -4.05 37.05 -27.50
N GLY A 26 -4.73 36.84 -28.62
CA GLY A 26 -6.09 36.28 -28.67
C GLY A 26 -6.15 34.85 -28.11
N GLN A 27 -5.18 33.99 -28.46
CA GLN A 27 -5.08 32.63 -27.89
C GLN A 27 -4.84 32.64 -26.38
N ASN A 28 -3.95 33.52 -25.89
CA ASN A 28 -3.71 33.68 -24.46
C ASN A 28 -4.99 34.08 -23.72
N ILE A 29 -5.71 35.07 -24.23
CA ILE A 29 -6.99 35.54 -23.64
C ILE A 29 -8.02 34.42 -23.60
N ASN A 30 -8.21 33.70 -24.74
CA ASN A 30 -9.18 32.61 -24.82
C ASN A 30 -8.88 31.45 -23.86
N ASN A 31 -7.60 31.24 -23.52
CA ASN A 31 -7.16 30.15 -22.67
C ASN A 31 -6.80 30.60 -21.23
N LEU A 32 -7.18 31.81 -20.84
CA LEU A 32 -6.91 32.35 -19.51
C LEU A 32 -7.32 31.41 -18.37
N ASN A 33 -8.44 30.73 -18.50
CA ASN A 33 -9.00 29.79 -17.51
C ASN A 33 -8.75 28.31 -17.87
N THR A 34 -7.98 28.02 -18.91
CA THR A 34 -7.68 26.63 -19.29
C THR A 34 -6.60 26.07 -18.36
N PRO A 35 -6.88 25.01 -17.59
CA PRO A 35 -5.89 24.41 -16.70
C PRO A 35 -4.66 23.97 -17.46
N GLY A 36 -3.46 24.34 -17.00
CA GLY A 36 -2.18 23.95 -17.57
C GLY A 36 -1.78 24.68 -18.86
N TYR A 37 -2.57 25.61 -19.32
CA TYR A 37 -2.16 26.48 -20.41
C TYR A 37 -1.01 27.40 -19.98
N THR A 38 0.06 27.41 -20.75
CA THR A 38 1.21 28.28 -20.54
C THR A 38 1.15 29.45 -21.50
N ARG A 39 1.25 30.68 -20.95
CA ARG A 39 1.28 31.91 -21.73
C ARG A 39 2.33 31.86 -22.84
N GLN A 40 1.98 32.29 -24.04
CA GLN A 40 2.85 32.31 -25.21
C GLN A 40 3.23 33.73 -25.59
N ARG A 41 4.43 33.90 -26.15
CA ARG A 41 4.92 35.18 -26.64
C ARG A 41 5.59 35.00 -28.00
N VAL A 42 5.34 35.96 -28.91
CA VAL A 42 6.02 36.05 -30.20
C VAL A 42 7.41 36.64 -29.99
N GLU A 43 8.46 35.92 -30.34
CA GLU A 43 9.83 36.43 -30.37
C GLU A 43 10.17 36.89 -31.79
N GLN A 44 10.65 38.14 -31.86
CA GLN A 44 10.93 38.84 -33.14
C GLN A 44 12.38 39.29 -33.19
N ARG A 45 12.93 39.28 -34.38
CA ARG A 45 14.28 39.77 -34.67
C ARG A 45 14.23 40.76 -35.85
N ALA A 46 14.99 41.83 -35.75
CA ALA A 46 15.17 42.73 -36.90
C ALA A 46 15.95 41.98 -38.01
N LEU A 47 15.43 42.05 -39.25
CA LEU A 47 16.12 41.56 -40.41
C LEU A 47 17.14 42.61 -40.86
N GLY A 48 18.42 42.30 -40.67
CA GLY A 48 19.49 43.03 -41.34
C GLY A 48 19.57 42.54 -42.80
N ILE A 49 19.81 43.47 -43.74
CA ILE A 49 20.16 43.07 -45.11
C ILE A 49 21.55 42.42 -45.03
N GLY A 50 21.62 41.10 -45.23
CA GLY A 50 22.85 40.33 -45.08
C GLY A 50 23.88 40.69 -46.12
N SER A 51 24.85 41.50 -45.71
CA SER A 51 26.20 41.43 -46.19
C SER A 51 27.12 41.40 -45.00
N GLU A 52 28.06 40.47 -44.94
CA GLU A 52 29.17 40.56 -44.00
C GLU A 52 29.70 42.00 -44.01
N PRO A 53 29.97 42.60 -42.85
CA PRO A 53 30.51 43.90 -42.79
C PRO A 53 31.91 43.89 -43.45
N SER A 54 31.91 44.30 -44.74
CA SER A 54 33.14 44.51 -45.47
C SER A 54 33.60 45.94 -45.21
N ILE A 55 34.90 46.10 -44.92
CA ILE A 55 35.55 47.43 -44.78
C ILE A 55 35.42 48.27 -46.07
N PHE A 56 34.94 47.71 -47.16
CA PHE A 56 34.66 48.36 -48.45
C PHE A 56 33.16 48.68 -48.68
N ALA A 57 32.24 48.36 -47.76
CA ALA A 57 30.85 48.67 -47.92
C ALA A 57 30.56 50.09 -47.40
N GLY A 58 30.37 51.03 -48.31
CA GLY A 58 30.22 52.47 -48.05
C GLY A 58 28.89 52.90 -47.39
N SER A 59 27.97 52.00 -47.01
CA SER A 59 26.78 52.24 -46.19
C SER A 59 26.29 50.99 -45.57
N VAL A 60 25.91 51.08 -44.27
CA VAL A 60 25.20 49.99 -43.58
C VAL A 60 23.79 49.92 -44.22
N PRO A 61 23.40 48.80 -44.81
CA PRO A 61 22.04 48.64 -45.37
C PRO A 61 21.02 48.88 -44.30
N GLN A 62 20.01 49.72 -44.55
CA GLN A 62 18.87 49.94 -43.69
C GLN A 62 18.07 48.65 -43.52
N GLY A 63 17.52 48.41 -42.34
CA GLY A 63 16.89 47.16 -41.95
C GLY A 63 15.85 46.59 -42.91
N GLY A 64 15.90 45.28 -43.17
CA GLY A 64 15.04 44.55 -44.10
C GLY A 64 13.64 44.19 -43.56
N GLY A 65 13.28 44.73 -42.38
CA GLY A 65 12.01 44.42 -41.74
C GLY A 65 12.17 43.59 -40.45
N VAL A 66 11.20 42.76 -40.11
CA VAL A 66 11.15 41.96 -38.90
C VAL A 66 10.88 40.49 -39.28
N GLU A 67 11.58 39.60 -38.57
CA GLU A 67 11.37 38.15 -38.69
C GLU A 67 10.85 37.61 -37.37
N ILE A 68 9.82 36.75 -37.41
CA ILE A 68 9.39 35.96 -36.28
C ILE A 68 10.32 34.78 -36.16
N THR A 69 11.08 34.72 -35.07
CA THR A 69 12.05 33.63 -34.80
C THR A 69 11.33 32.40 -34.23
N ARG A 70 10.38 32.62 -33.33
CA ARG A 70 9.56 31.56 -32.75
C ARG A 70 8.40 32.13 -31.91
N ILE A 71 7.43 31.26 -31.61
CA ILE A 71 6.39 31.50 -30.59
C ILE A 71 6.78 30.67 -29.40
N ARG A 72 7.26 31.37 -28.33
CA ARG A 72 7.80 30.74 -27.13
C ARG A 72 6.73 30.68 -26.03
N ARG A 73 6.68 29.54 -25.32
CA ARG A 73 6.02 29.44 -24.01
C ARG A 73 6.83 30.18 -22.94
N LEU A 74 6.13 30.86 -22.03
CA LEU A 74 6.75 31.50 -20.87
C LEU A 74 6.78 30.51 -19.69
N ASP A 75 7.46 29.40 -19.88
CA ASP A 75 7.73 28.37 -18.89
C ASP A 75 9.09 28.60 -18.20
N ASP A 76 9.17 28.19 -16.94
CA ASP A 76 10.42 28.16 -16.18
C ASP A 76 10.66 26.73 -15.68
N PHE A 77 11.69 26.10 -16.21
CA PHE A 77 12.03 24.73 -15.90
C PHE A 77 12.26 24.48 -14.39
N PHE A 78 12.85 25.47 -13.69
CA PHE A 78 13.14 25.33 -12.25
C PHE A 78 11.88 25.48 -11.41
N LEU A 79 10.98 26.39 -11.77
CA LEU A 79 9.69 26.55 -11.09
C LEU A 79 8.79 25.33 -11.32
N ASP A 80 8.76 24.81 -12.54
CA ASP A 80 8.04 23.58 -12.88
C ASP A 80 8.61 22.37 -12.13
N ALA A 81 9.94 22.23 -12.06
CA ALA A 81 10.58 21.15 -11.31
C ALA A 81 10.26 21.26 -9.80
N LYS A 82 10.27 22.49 -9.25
CA LYS A 82 9.90 22.73 -7.84
C LYS A 82 8.44 22.36 -7.58
N LEU A 83 7.53 22.77 -8.46
CA LEU A 83 6.10 22.43 -8.33
C LEU A 83 5.88 20.91 -8.36
N ARG A 84 6.53 20.19 -9.29
CA ARG A 84 6.44 18.73 -9.40
C ARG A 84 6.93 18.04 -8.12
N LEU A 85 8.08 18.47 -7.59
CA LEU A 85 8.65 17.94 -6.35
C LEU A 85 7.69 18.12 -5.17
N GLU A 86 7.18 19.36 -4.96
CA GLU A 86 6.30 19.62 -3.83
C GLU A 86 4.92 18.97 -4.01
N THR A 87 4.47 18.79 -5.26
CA THR A 87 3.24 18.05 -5.55
C THR A 87 3.37 16.58 -5.15
N GLY A 88 4.50 15.94 -5.47
CA GLY A 88 4.78 14.57 -5.04
C GLY A 88 4.82 14.42 -3.51
N ARG A 89 5.55 15.31 -2.83
CA ARG A 89 5.64 15.32 -1.35
C ARG A 89 4.30 15.52 -0.67
N ALA A 90 3.51 16.48 -1.13
CA ALA A 90 2.18 16.73 -0.59
C ALA A 90 1.24 15.53 -0.81
N ALA A 91 1.32 14.88 -1.97
CA ALA A 91 0.54 13.69 -2.27
C ALA A 91 0.92 12.49 -1.37
N GLY A 92 2.20 12.24 -1.17
CA GLY A 92 2.67 11.16 -0.29
C GLY A 92 2.28 11.35 1.17
N THR A 93 2.48 12.57 1.71
CA THR A 93 2.08 12.90 3.09
C THR A 93 0.57 12.86 3.28
N LYS A 94 -0.21 13.20 2.25
CA LYS A 94 -1.67 13.09 2.26
C LYS A 94 -2.13 11.65 2.48
N GLU A 95 -1.58 10.68 1.75
CA GLU A 95 -1.94 9.28 1.89
C GLU A 95 -1.60 8.73 3.28
N THR A 96 -0.46 9.16 3.85
CA THR A 96 -0.10 8.80 5.22
C THR A 96 -1.09 9.39 6.24
N SER A 97 -1.49 10.65 6.08
CA SER A 97 -2.50 11.28 6.94
C SER A 97 -3.87 10.58 6.83
N ILE A 98 -4.30 10.24 5.61
CA ILE A 98 -5.55 9.49 5.37
C ILE A 98 -5.52 8.13 6.07
N ALA A 99 -4.40 7.39 5.98
CA ALA A 99 -4.29 6.09 6.61
C ALA A 99 -4.44 6.15 8.13
N TRP A 100 -3.75 7.07 8.80
CA TRP A 100 -3.84 7.23 10.25
C TRP A 100 -5.23 7.72 10.71
N LYS A 101 -5.84 8.67 10.00
CA LYS A 101 -7.23 9.09 10.27
C LYS A 101 -8.24 7.96 10.04
N GLY A 102 -8.00 7.14 9.03
CA GLY A 102 -8.80 5.94 8.78
C GLY A 102 -8.69 4.94 9.93
N ILE A 103 -7.49 4.75 10.51
CA ILE A 103 -7.27 3.91 11.68
C ILE A 103 -8.02 4.45 12.90
N GLU A 104 -7.88 5.73 13.22
CA GLU A 104 -8.61 6.36 14.33
C GLU A 104 -10.13 6.16 14.19
N SER A 105 -10.66 6.36 12.98
CA SER A 105 -12.09 6.14 12.69
C SER A 105 -12.50 4.68 12.80
N ALA A 106 -11.65 3.74 12.36
CA ALA A 106 -11.95 2.30 12.40
C ALA A 106 -11.89 1.72 13.82
N MET A 107 -11.04 2.26 14.68
CA MET A 107 -10.93 1.84 16.08
C MET A 107 -12.11 2.32 16.93
N ASP A 108 -12.68 3.48 16.61
CA ASP A 108 -13.82 4.11 17.32
C ASP A 108 -13.70 4.04 18.85
N GLU A 109 -12.51 4.35 19.38
CA GLU A 109 -12.18 4.21 20.83
C GLU A 109 -12.98 5.15 21.74
N LEU A 110 -13.65 6.15 21.18
CA LEU A 110 -14.59 7.03 21.88
C LEU A 110 -16.02 6.48 21.88
N GLY A 111 -16.31 5.44 21.09
CA GLY A 111 -17.61 4.80 20.98
C GLY A 111 -17.91 3.84 22.15
N ARG A 112 -19.19 3.56 22.37
CA ARG A 112 -19.65 2.63 23.44
C ARG A 112 -19.30 1.16 23.18
N MET A 113 -18.88 0.81 22.00
CA MET A 113 -18.48 -0.56 21.61
C MET A 113 -16.97 -0.67 21.36
N SER A 114 -16.19 0.26 21.89
CA SER A 114 -14.74 0.25 21.77
C SER A 114 -14.14 -0.95 22.51
N VAL A 115 -12.93 -1.32 22.08
CA VAL A 115 -12.15 -2.36 22.76
C VAL A 115 -11.88 -1.95 24.22
N SER A 116 -11.53 -0.67 24.45
CA SER A 116 -11.28 -0.14 25.79
C SER A 116 -12.51 -0.24 26.71
N ASP A 117 -13.71 0.08 26.21
CA ASP A 117 -14.94 -0.01 26.99
C ASP A 117 -15.32 -1.46 27.30
N SER A 118 -15.14 -2.34 26.31
CA SER A 118 -15.36 -3.78 26.46
C SER A 118 -14.39 -4.42 27.45
N MET A 119 -13.12 -4.03 27.46
CA MET A 119 -12.14 -4.47 28.42
C MET A 119 -12.51 -3.99 29.84
N ARG A 120 -12.90 -2.73 29.98
CA ARG A 120 -13.35 -2.18 31.27
C ARG A 120 -14.56 -2.95 31.79
N THR A 121 -15.54 -3.23 30.94
CA THR A 121 -16.73 -4.01 31.28
C THR A 121 -16.37 -5.43 31.70
N PHE A 122 -15.45 -6.08 30.99
CA PHE A 122 -14.96 -7.41 31.31
C PHE A 122 -14.25 -7.44 32.67
N PHE A 123 -13.31 -6.54 32.94
CA PHE A 123 -12.62 -6.49 34.24
C PHE A 123 -13.55 -6.14 35.39
N LYS A 124 -14.51 -5.23 35.15
CA LYS A 124 -15.53 -4.89 36.17
C LYS A 124 -16.40 -6.09 36.54
N SER A 125 -16.77 -6.93 35.57
CA SER A 125 -17.61 -8.11 35.82
C SER A 125 -16.96 -9.13 36.75
N TRP A 126 -15.62 -9.19 36.80
CA TRP A 126 -14.90 -10.00 37.78
C TRP A 126 -15.09 -9.51 39.23
N GLY A 127 -15.30 -8.20 39.42
CA GLY A 127 -15.67 -7.63 40.72
C GLY A 127 -17.02 -8.14 41.20
N ASP A 128 -17.99 -8.30 40.29
CA ASP A 128 -19.31 -8.87 40.62
C ASP A 128 -19.21 -10.35 41.00
N VAL A 129 -18.35 -11.12 40.34
CA VAL A 129 -18.04 -12.51 40.72
C VAL A 129 -17.31 -12.57 42.04
N ASN A 130 -16.39 -11.65 42.34
CA ASN A 130 -15.72 -11.60 43.66
C ASN A 130 -16.72 -11.38 44.80
N ASN A 131 -17.67 -10.47 44.59
CA ASN A 131 -18.70 -10.16 45.61
C ASN A 131 -19.72 -11.29 45.82
N ASN A 132 -19.92 -12.13 44.79
CA ASN A 132 -20.91 -13.21 44.77
C ASN A 132 -20.30 -14.45 44.08
N SER A 133 -19.32 -15.07 44.67
CA SER A 133 -18.49 -16.11 44.03
C SER A 133 -19.25 -17.38 43.67
N ASP A 134 -20.35 -17.70 44.31
CA ASP A 134 -21.26 -18.81 44.04
C ASP A 134 -22.41 -18.44 43.08
N ASN A 135 -22.57 -17.13 42.75
CA ASN A 135 -23.67 -16.66 41.91
C ASN A 135 -23.43 -16.97 40.44
N ARG A 136 -24.26 -17.84 39.90
CA ARG A 136 -24.24 -18.23 38.50
C ARG A 136 -24.51 -17.07 37.52
N GLY A 137 -25.41 -16.15 37.90
CA GLY A 137 -25.75 -14.98 37.09
C GLY A 137 -24.53 -14.06 36.91
N ALA A 138 -23.77 -13.77 37.99
CA ALA A 138 -22.54 -12.97 37.91
C ALA A 138 -21.50 -13.64 36.99
N ARG A 139 -21.32 -14.95 37.10
CA ARG A 139 -20.40 -15.69 36.22
C ARG A 139 -20.85 -15.69 34.77
N ALA A 140 -22.15 -15.84 34.49
CA ALA A 140 -22.71 -15.76 33.14
C ALA A 140 -22.51 -14.37 32.53
N THR A 141 -22.66 -13.30 33.33
CA THR A 141 -22.36 -11.93 32.89
C THR A 141 -20.91 -11.76 32.50
N THR A 142 -19.98 -12.34 33.25
CA THR A 142 -18.52 -12.30 32.93
C THR A 142 -18.23 -13.04 31.62
N LEU A 143 -18.84 -14.20 31.36
CA LEU A 143 -18.71 -14.88 30.07
C LEU A 143 -19.24 -14.02 28.92
N GLY A 144 -20.43 -13.42 29.08
CA GLY A 144 -21.00 -12.53 28.05
C GLY A 144 -20.12 -11.31 27.78
N ALA A 145 -19.53 -10.71 28.83
CA ALA A 145 -18.58 -9.60 28.69
C ALA A 145 -17.29 -10.04 27.96
N ALA A 146 -16.80 -11.26 28.25
CA ALA A 146 -15.64 -11.81 27.56
C ALA A 146 -15.91 -12.09 26.06
N GLU A 147 -17.08 -12.66 25.73
CA GLU A 147 -17.47 -12.91 24.34
C GLU A 147 -17.65 -11.59 23.56
N ALA A 148 -18.21 -10.57 24.19
CA ALA A 148 -18.32 -9.23 23.61
C ALA A 148 -16.94 -8.62 23.35
N LEU A 149 -16.02 -8.71 24.30
CA LEU A 149 -14.65 -8.25 24.16
C LEU A 149 -13.92 -8.96 23.01
N VAL A 150 -14.00 -10.29 22.94
CA VAL A 150 -13.44 -11.08 21.85
C VAL A 150 -14.01 -10.65 20.49
N THR A 151 -15.32 -10.42 20.44
CA THR A 151 -16.00 -9.96 19.22
C THR A 151 -15.48 -8.59 18.79
N ASN A 152 -15.32 -7.65 19.73
CA ASN A 152 -14.86 -6.31 19.42
C ASN A 152 -13.38 -6.29 18.99
N ILE A 153 -12.53 -7.13 19.58
CA ILE A 153 -11.14 -7.32 19.13
C ILE A 153 -11.10 -7.84 17.68
N LYS A 154 -11.92 -8.85 17.34
CA LYS A 154 -12.02 -9.39 15.98
C LYS A 154 -12.52 -8.36 14.98
N THR A 155 -13.57 -7.64 15.34
CA THR A 155 -14.17 -6.61 14.50
C THR A 155 -13.17 -5.48 14.22
N GLY A 156 -12.48 -4.99 15.27
CA GLY A 156 -11.44 -3.97 15.11
C GLY A 156 -10.32 -4.43 14.20
N TYR A 157 -9.78 -5.64 14.41
CA TYR A 157 -8.78 -6.21 13.51
C TYR A 157 -9.29 -6.29 12.06
N THR A 158 -10.53 -6.74 11.86
CA THR A 158 -11.13 -6.86 10.52
C THR A 158 -11.23 -5.50 9.83
N HIS A 159 -11.66 -4.45 10.54
CA HIS A 159 -11.72 -3.10 9.98
C HIS A 159 -10.33 -2.61 9.52
N ILE A 160 -9.29 -2.85 10.32
CA ILE A 160 -7.92 -2.48 9.93
C ILE A 160 -7.44 -3.29 8.73
N ASN A 161 -7.74 -4.59 8.68
CA ASN A 161 -7.44 -5.42 7.53
C ASN A 161 -8.16 -4.97 6.26
N ASP A 162 -9.40 -4.50 6.37
CA ASP A 162 -10.17 -3.96 5.24
C ASP A 162 -9.58 -2.64 4.74
N LEU A 163 -9.10 -1.76 5.63
CA LEU A 163 -8.35 -0.57 5.23
C LEU A 163 -7.08 -0.94 4.45
N TRP A 164 -6.35 -1.95 4.91
CA TRP A 164 -5.16 -2.45 4.22
C TRP A 164 -5.50 -3.02 2.83
N LYS A 165 -6.56 -3.84 2.72
CA LYS A 165 -7.03 -4.39 1.44
C LYS A 165 -7.41 -3.29 0.45
N ASN A 166 -8.19 -2.31 0.92
CA ASN A 166 -8.60 -1.18 0.09
C ASN A 166 -7.37 -0.38 -0.40
N GLY A 167 -6.38 -0.15 0.48
CA GLY A 167 -5.12 0.49 0.10
C GLY A 167 -4.33 -0.33 -0.93
N ARG A 168 -4.36 -1.65 -0.82
CA ARG A 168 -3.70 -2.55 -1.80
C ARG A 168 -4.40 -2.51 -3.17
N GLU A 169 -5.72 -2.51 -3.20
CA GLU A 169 -6.49 -2.39 -4.44
C GLU A 169 -6.31 -1.01 -5.09
N GLN A 170 -6.28 0.04 -4.27
CA GLN A 170 -5.98 1.41 -4.74
C GLN A 170 -4.58 1.48 -5.36
N LEU A 171 -3.58 0.83 -4.76
CA LEU A 171 -2.23 0.77 -5.32
C LEU A 171 -2.21 0.12 -6.70
N ASP A 172 -2.92 -1.00 -6.90
CA ASP A 172 -3.02 -1.66 -8.20
C ASP A 172 -3.63 -0.74 -9.26
N ALA A 173 -4.72 -0.03 -8.91
CA ALA A 173 -5.38 0.92 -9.81
C ALA A 173 -4.47 2.09 -10.17
N LEU A 174 -3.74 2.67 -9.19
CA LEU A 174 -2.83 3.79 -9.44
C LEU A 174 -1.60 3.39 -10.25
N VAL A 175 -1.09 2.18 -10.11
CA VAL A 175 0.01 1.67 -10.94
C VAL A 175 -0.45 1.45 -12.38
N ALA A 176 -1.68 0.98 -12.58
CA ALA A 176 -2.27 0.85 -13.92
C ALA A 176 -2.46 2.24 -14.59
N ASP A 177 -2.96 3.22 -13.84
CA ASP A 177 -3.09 4.62 -14.29
C ASP A 177 -1.72 5.22 -14.63
N LEU A 178 -0.73 5.03 -13.76
CA LEU A 178 0.65 5.45 -14.00
C LEU A 178 1.20 4.88 -15.32
N ASN A 179 1.07 3.58 -15.54
CA ASN A 179 1.53 2.92 -16.77
C ASN A 179 0.88 3.52 -18.02
N THR A 180 -0.45 3.73 -17.98
CA THR A 180 -1.21 4.34 -19.08
C THR A 180 -0.80 5.79 -19.33
N THR A 181 -0.58 6.55 -18.28
CA THR A 181 -0.13 7.96 -18.36
C THR A 181 1.28 8.05 -18.94
N MET A 182 2.19 7.14 -18.56
CA MET A 182 3.54 7.07 -19.13
C MET A 182 3.52 6.79 -20.63
N ASP A 183 2.67 5.87 -21.09
CA ASP A 183 2.48 5.61 -22.53
C ASP A 183 1.99 6.86 -23.28
N SER A 184 1.10 7.63 -22.67
CA SER A 184 0.58 8.87 -23.24
C SER A 184 1.67 9.94 -23.38
N VAL A 185 2.53 10.07 -22.34
CA VAL A 185 3.70 10.99 -22.40
C VAL A 185 4.66 10.59 -23.51
N GLN A 186 4.95 9.29 -23.68
CA GLN A 186 5.83 8.81 -24.74
C GLN A 186 5.26 9.13 -26.14
N LYS A 187 3.95 8.91 -26.34
CA LYS A 187 3.26 9.27 -27.61
C LYS A 187 3.33 10.78 -27.88
N LEU A 188 3.17 11.62 -26.85
CA LEU A 188 3.32 13.07 -26.98
C LEU A 188 4.76 13.48 -27.29
N ASN A 189 5.76 12.86 -26.66
CA ASN A 189 7.16 13.06 -26.99
C ASN A 189 7.44 12.80 -28.48
N ASP A 190 6.94 11.69 -29.03
CA ASP A 190 7.10 11.37 -30.46
C ASP A 190 6.40 12.40 -31.37
N ARG A 191 5.18 12.82 -31.02
CA ARG A 191 4.45 13.86 -31.76
C ARG A 191 5.17 15.22 -31.73
N ILE A 192 5.67 15.63 -30.54
CA ILE A 192 6.43 16.88 -30.34
C ILE A 192 7.71 16.84 -31.18
N ARG A 193 8.46 15.73 -31.12
CA ARG A 193 9.68 15.55 -31.90
C ARG A 193 9.42 15.70 -33.40
N LYS A 194 8.42 15.01 -33.93
CA LYS A 194 8.04 15.08 -35.36
C LYS A 194 7.61 16.49 -35.76
N ALA A 195 6.81 17.15 -34.92
CA ALA A 195 6.38 18.51 -35.19
C ALA A 195 7.53 19.52 -35.05
N THR A 196 8.46 19.34 -34.15
CA THR A 196 9.65 20.19 -33.99
C THR A 196 10.56 20.13 -35.20
N VAL A 197 10.82 18.93 -35.71
CA VAL A 197 11.61 18.74 -36.99
C VAL A 197 10.90 19.37 -38.18
N ALA A 198 9.57 19.37 -38.22
CA ALA A 198 8.78 20.01 -39.27
C ALA A 198 8.64 21.54 -39.11
N GLY A 199 9.40 22.19 -38.24
CA GLY A 199 9.36 23.66 -38.03
C GLY A 199 8.23 24.14 -37.08
N GLY A 200 7.61 23.25 -36.34
CA GLY A 200 6.51 23.56 -35.44
C GLY A 200 6.86 24.52 -34.29
N ASN A 201 8.15 24.64 -33.92
CA ASN A 201 8.62 25.61 -32.95
C ASN A 201 8.46 27.07 -33.43
N VAL A 202 8.63 27.31 -34.72
CA VAL A 202 8.45 28.64 -35.33
C VAL A 202 6.98 29.04 -35.34
N SER A 203 6.12 28.09 -35.69
CA SER A 203 4.67 28.33 -35.79
C SER A 203 3.93 28.29 -34.43
N GLY A 204 4.56 27.79 -33.38
CA GLY A 204 3.92 27.56 -32.09
C GLY A 204 3.02 26.32 -32.06
N ALA A 205 2.97 25.55 -33.15
CA ALA A 205 2.10 24.38 -33.24
C ALA A 205 2.42 23.24 -32.23
N VAL A 206 3.62 23.23 -31.65
CA VAL A 206 4.03 22.25 -30.64
C VAL A 206 3.64 22.66 -29.20
N ASN A 207 3.29 23.93 -28.99
CA ASN A 207 3.12 24.46 -27.63
C ASN A 207 1.98 23.77 -26.88
N HIS A 208 0.83 23.55 -27.54
CA HIS A 208 -0.31 22.85 -26.93
C HIS A 208 0.03 21.37 -26.61
N LEU A 209 0.83 20.70 -27.42
CA LEU A 209 1.30 19.33 -27.14
C LEU A 209 2.23 19.31 -25.91
N LYS A 210 3.04 20.36 -25.75
CA LYS A 210 3.90 20.50 -24.57
C LYS A 210 3.06 20.78 -23.32
N ASP A 211 2.01 21.62 -23.42
CA ASP A 211 1.08 21.89 -22.32
C ASP A 211 0.37 20.59 -21.87
N GLU A 212 -0.17 19.81 -22.82
CA GLU A 212 -0.81 18.52 -22.56
C GLU A 212 0.18 17.52 -21.89
N ARG A 213 1.39 17.42 -22.44
CA ARG A 213 2.43 16.56 -21.87
C ARG A 213 2.82 16.96 -20.45
N ASP A 214 3.01 18.25 -20.18
CA ASP A 214 3.46 18.76 -18.90
C ASP A 214 2.40 18.55 -17.81
N GLN A 215 1.11 18.53 -18.17
CA GLN A 215 0.00 18.13 -17.31
C GLN A 215 0.11 16.64 -16.92
N LEU A 216 0.33 15.75 -17.91
CA LEU A 216 0.50 14.32 -17.64
C LEU A 216 1.75 14.05 -16.80
N ILE A 217 2.84 14.79 -17.03
CA ILE A 217 4.05 14.70 -16.23
C ILE A 217 3.80 15.18 -14.79
N LEU A 218 3.02 16.24 -14.59
CA LEU A 218 2.63 16.68 -13.25
C LEU A 218 1.80 15.60 -12.54
N HIS A 219 0.93 14.91 -13.28
CA HIS A 219 0.18 13.76 -12.75
C HIS A 219 1.12 12.61 -12.35
N ILE A 220 2.08 12.23 -13.22
CA ILE A 220 3.12 11.24 -12.88
C ILE A 220 3.90 11.66 -11.64
N SER A 221 4.31 12.94 -11.54
CA SER A 221 5.03 13.45 -10.37
C SER A 221 4.18 13.41 -9.09
N LYS A 222 2.87 13.66 -9.20
CA LYS A 222 1.92 13.49 -8.09
C LYS A 222 1.83 12.04 -7.64
N LEU A 223 1.87 11.09 -8.59
CA LEU A 223 1.81 9.66 -8.28
C LEU A 223 3.10 9.12 -7.68
N THR A 224 4.28 9.62 -8.12
CA THR A 224 5.57 8.97 -7.85
C THR A 224 6.66 9.88 -7.32
N GLY A 225 6.49 11.21 -7.35
CA GLY A 225 7.57 12.16 -7.10
C GLY A 225 8.59 12.25 -8.24
N ALA A 226 8.26 11.75 -9.43
CA ALA A 226 9.16 11.75 -10.58
C ALA A 226 9.62 13.16 -10.99
N THR A 227 10.85 13.25 -11.47
CA THR A 227 11.50 14.45 -11.98
C THR A 227 11.60 14.41 -13.50
N VAL A 228 12.04 15.51 -14.10
CA VAL A 228 12.12 15.63 -15.56
C VAL A 228 13.52 16.08 -15.96
N ARG A 229 14.03 15.52 -17.05
CA ARG A 229 15.23 15.94 -17.73
C ARG A 229 14.91 16.29 -19.19
N GLN A 230 15.53 17.34 -19.74
CA GLN A 230 15.39 17.66 -21.16
C GLN A 230 16.00 16.56 -22.02
N GLY A 231 15.28 16.19 -23.09
CA GLY A 231 15.75 15.28 -24.09
C GLY A 231 16.55 16.01 -25.19
N TYR A 232 17.50 15.29 -25.77
CA TYR A 232 18.31 15.79 -26.88
C TYR A 232 18.39 14.74 -27.98
N SER A 233 18.42 15.19 -29.22
CA SER A 233 18.79 14.39 -30.38
C SER A 233 20.11 14.85 -30.93
N VAL A 234 20.75 13.98 -31.71
CA VAL A 234 22.01 14.27 -32.40
C VAL A 234 21.72 14.39 -33.89
N TYR A 235 22.27 15.40 -34.52
CA TYR A 235 22.15 15.54 -36.00
C TYR A 235 22.84 14.39 -36.69
N THR A 236 22.13 13.69 -37.56
CA THR A 236 22.62 12.65 -38.45
C THR A 236 22.87 13.22 -39.84
N LYS A 237 23.44 12.41 -40.74
CA LYS A 237 23.66 12.83 -42.15
C LYS A 237 22.34 13.17 -42.87
N GLU A 238 21.23 12.54 -42.44
CA GLU A 238 19.91 12.68 -43.06
C GLU A 238 19.15 13.94 -42.59
N ASN A 239 19.41 14.40 -41.34
CA ASN A 239 18.62 15.48 -40.74
C ASN A 239 19.43 16.73 -40.36
N ALA A 240 20.74 16.77 -40.61
CA ALA A 240 21.58 17.93 -40.32
C ALA A 240 21.30 19.05 -41.34
N PRO A 241 20.99 20.28 -40.91
CA PRO A 241 20.85 21.44 -41.79
C PRO A 241 22.12 21.75 -42.57
N HIS A 242 23.28 21.47 -42.00
CA HIS A 242 24.62 21.63 -42.59
C HIS A 242 25.54 20.48 -42.20
N PRO A 243 26.50 20.09 -43.05
CA PRO A 243 27.42 18.98 -42.79
C PRO A 243 28.26 19.13 -41.49
N ASN A 244 28.59 20.35 -41.11
CA ASN A 244 29.34 20.64 -39.87
C ASN A 244 28.51 20.49 -38.58
N MET A 245 27.22 20.28 -38.68
CA MET A 245 26.32 20.04 -37.52
C MET A 245 26.15 18.54 -37.24
N ILE A 246 26.62 17.66 -38.13
CA ILE A 246 26.53 16.21 -37.89
C ILE A 246 27.30 15.87 -36.62
N GLY A 247 26.64 15.11 -35.71
CA GLY A 247 27.19 14.73 -34.41
C GLY A 247 26.92 15.77 -33.29
N GLN A 248 26.40 16.97 -33.62
CA GLN A 248 26.01 17.94 -32.57
C GLN A 248 24.66 17.60 -31.99
N ALA A 249 24.51 17.81 -30.66
CA ALA A 249 23.24 17.66 -29.97
C ALA A 249 22.33 18.87 -30.22
N TYR A 250 21.05 18.64 -30.36
CA TYR A 250 20.02 19.67 -30.44
C TYR A 250 18.81 19.31 -29.59
N ASP A 251 18.12 20.34 -29.07
CA ASP A 251 16.86 20.17 -28.36
C ASP A 251 15.77 19.73 -29.35
N ASP A 252 15.30 18.52 -29.22
CA ASP A 252 14.25 17.94 -30.07
C ASP A 252 12.83 18.14 -29.48
N GLY A 253 12.73 18.88 -28.38
CA GLY A 253 11.48 19.15 -27.68
C GLY A 253 10.98 18.01 -26.81
N THR A 254 11.68 16.86 -26.77
CA THR A 254 11.30 15.73 -25.90
C THR A 254 11.76 15.96 -24.48
N VAL A 255 11.20 15.19 -23.56
CA VAL A 255 11.66 15.13 -22.18
C VAL A 255 11.76 13.68 -21.74
N GLU A 256 12.61 13.45 -20.76
CA GLU A 256 12.78 12.16 -20.12
C GLU A 256 12.24 12.27 -18.68
N VAL A 257 11.31 11.39 -18.31
CA VAL A 257 10.75 11.34 -16.95
C VAL A 257 11.57 10.37 -16.14
N MET A 258 12.07 10.82 -14.99
CA MET A 258 13.03 10.09 -14.16
C MET A 258 12.46 9.83 -12.77
N LEU A 259 12.71 8.63 -12.25
CA LEU A 259 12.46 8.27 -10.85
C LEU A 259 13.79 7.84 -10.21
N GLY A 260 14.29 8.65 -9.28
CA GLY A 260 15.65 8.46 -8.79
C GLY A 260 16.67 8.51 -9.93
N GLY A 261 17.48 7.48 -10.09
CA GLY A 261 18.44 7.35 -11.20
C GLY A 261 17.90 6.67 -12.45
N ASN A 262 16.65 6.19 -12.44
CA ASN A 262 16.07 5.37 -13.51
C ASN A 262 15.10 6.18 -14.38
N SER A 263 15.11 5.94 -15.68
CA SER A 263 14.16 6.55 -16.61
C SER A 263 12.84 5.78 -16.62
N LEU A 264 11.74 6.48 -16.40
CA LEU A 264 10.38 5.97 -16.53
C LEU A 264 9.92 6.01 -17.98
N VAL A 265 10.06 7.20 -18.59
CA VAL A 265 9.67 7.47 -19.95
C VAL A 265 10.85 8.10 -20.66
N GLY A 266 11.37 7.42 -21.64
CA GLY A 266 12.38 7.94 -22.54
C GLY A 266 11.78 8.43 -23.86
N LYS A 267 12.63 8.63 -24.83
CA LYS A 267 12.26 9.07 -26.15
C LYS A 267 11.40 8.03 -26.90
N ASP A 268 11.84 6.77 -26.87
CA ASP A 268 11.29 5.67 -27.66
C ASP A 268 10.88 4.46 -26.81
N TYR A 269 10.88 4.58 -25.47
CA TYR A 269 10.57 3.49 -24.54
C TYR A 269 9.84 3.98 -23.30
N VAL A 270 9.11 3.06 -22.68
CA VAL A 270 8.45 3.21 -21.38
C VAL A 270 8.79 2.01 -20.52
N ASN A 271 9.13 2.25 -19.26
CA ASN A 271 9.37 1.22 -18.28
C ASN A 271 8.15 1.12 -17.36
N HIS A 272 7.31 0.10 -17.58
CA HIS A 272 6.11 -0.14 -16.78
C HIS A 272 6.43 -0.78 -15.43
N PHE A 273 5.50 -0.61 -14.49
CA PHE A 273 5.55 -1.20 -13.17
C PHE A 273 4.55 -2.34 -13.01
N GLU A 274 4.90 -3.28 -12.16
CA GLU A 274 4.02 -4.32 -11.64
C GLU A 274 4.02 -4.31 -10.11
N VAL A 275 2.88 -4.65 -9.51
CA VAL A 275 2.71 -4.75 -8.06
C VAL A 275 2.71 -6.21 -7.65
N GLU A 276 3.48 -6.54 -6.63
CA GLU A 276 3.57 -7.87 -6.01
C GLU A 276 3.32 -7.78 -4.51
N GLY A 277 3.03 -8.92 -3.88
CA GLY A 277 2.86 -9.07 -2.44
C GLY A 277 1.43 -9.31 -2.02
N ALA A 278 1.24 -9.48 -0.73
CA ALA A 278 0.00 -9.90 -0.11
C ALA A 278 -1.23 -9.11 -0.56
N ARG A 279 -2.39 -9.78 -0.51
CA ARG A 279 -3.71 -9.21 -0.77
C ARG A 279 -4.45 -8.87 0.53
N ASP A 280 -3.94 -9.33 1.67
CA ASP A 280 -4.43 -8.98 3.00
C ASP A 280 -3.26 -8.99 4.01
N MET A 281 -3.50 -8.50 5.23
CA MET A 281 -2.46 -8.44 6.26
C MET A 281 -1.95 -9.81 6.69
N ALA A 282 -2.77 -10.85 6.62
CA ALA A 282 -2.35 -12.20 7.01
C ALA A 282 -1.28 -12.77 6.05
N GLY A 283 -1.31 -12.34 4.80
CA GLY A 283 -0.35 -12.76 3.79
C GLY A 283 1.00 -12.03 3.84
N ILE A 284 1.13 -10.94 4.60
CA ILE A 284 2.36 -10.11 4.62
C ILE A 284 3.57 -10.90 5.15
N ASP A 285 3.36 -11.67 6.21
CA ASP A 285 4.42 -12.43 6.91
C ASP A 285 4.62 -13.82 6.28
N SER A 286 3.79 -14.22 5.32
CA SER A 286 3.98 -15.49 4.61
C SER A 286 5.25 -15.40 3.79
N ALA A 287 6.27 -16.16 4.23
CA ALA A 287 7.50 -16.25 3.48
C ALA A 287 7.26 -17.16 2.26
N PRO A 288 7.45 -16.66 1.01
CA PRO A 288 7.42 -17.51 -0.17
C PRO A 288 8.32 -18.74 -0.04
N ARG A 289 9.40 -18.64 0.76
CA ARG A 289 10.35 -19.70 1.08
C ARG A 289 9.72 -20.91 1.78
N ASP A 290 8.70 -20.72 2.61
CA ASP A 290 8.12 -21.83 3.37
C ASP A 290 7.21 -22.71 2.51
N LYS A 291 6.53 -22.11 1.53
CA LYS A 291 5.78 -22.88 0.51
C LYS A 291 6.72 -23.56 -0.47
N TYR A 292 7.84 -22.94 -0.85
CA TYR A 292 8.90 -23.60 -1.62
C TYR A 292 9.48 -24.78 -0.86
N LYS A 293 9.71 -24.63 0.44
CA LYS A 293 10.16 -25.72 1.31
C LYS A 293 9.13 -26.83 1.38
N ALA A 294 7.86 -26.50 1.63
CA ALA A 294 6.79 -27.49 1.66
C ALA A 294 6.61 -28.23 0.32
N ALA A 295 6.71 -27.52 -0.80
CA ALA A 295 6.64 -28.12 -2.14
C ALA A 295 7.86 -29.01 -2.43
N VAL A 296 9.08 -28.59 -2.02
CA VAL A 296 10.29 -29.42 -2.12
C VAL A 296 10.19 -30.64 -1.22
N ASP A 297 9.73 -30.49 0.01
CA ASP A 297 9.56 -31.59 0.97
C ASP A 297 8.50 -32.58 0.47
N ALA A 298 7.39 -32.11 -0.13
CA ALA A 298 6.37 -32.98 -0.74
C ALA A 298 6.90 -33.72 -1.97
N LEU A 299 7.67 -33.06 -2.84
CA LEU A 299 8.24 -33.66 -4.05
C LEU A 299 9.38 -34.66 -3.77
N THR A 300 10.06 -34.49 -2.64
CA THR A 300 11.20 -35.35 -2.25
C THR A 300 10.79 -36.47 -1.28
N GLY A 301 9.48 -36.67 -1.03
CA GLY A 301 8.98 -37.72 -0.13
C GLY A 301 9.38 -37.51 1.33
N GLY A 302 9.51 -36.26 1.79
CA GLY A 302 9.79 -35.90 3.19
C GLY A 302 11.20 -36.21 3.69
N GLY A 303 12.12 -36.65 2.81
CA GLY A 303 13.45 -37.09 3.21
C GLY A 303 14.64 -36.29 2.69
N LYS A 304 14.40 -35.26 1.82
CA LYS A 304 15.48 -34.44 1.25
C LYS A 304 15.24 -32.98 1.58
N SER A 305 16.02 -32.49 2.52
CA SER A 305 15.94 -31.11 3.02
C SER A 305 16.39 -30.08 1.97
N THR A 306 15.69 -28.93 1.90
CA THR A 306 16.17 -27.73 1.21
C THR A 306 17.50 -27.22 1.75
N THR A 307 17.97 -27.77 2.85
CA THR A 307 19.27 -27.48 3.49
C THR A 307 20.39 -28.41 3.01
N GLU A 308 20.10 -29.43 2.16
CA GLU A 308 21.16 -30.24 1.58
C GLU A 308 22.10 -29.37 0.75
N THR A 309 23.37 -29.41 1.11
CA THR A 309 24.45 -28.75 0.38
C THR A 309 25.44 -29.78 -0.12
N PHE A 310 26.07 -29.52 -1.25
CA PHE A 310 27.22 -30.26 -1.75
C PHE A 310 28.42 -29.33 -1.85
N ASP A 311 29.62 -29.91 -1.80
CA ASP A 311 30.87 -29.15 -1.93
C ASP A 311 31.23 -29.02 -3.41
N TYR A 312 31.40 -27.77 -3.87
CA TYR A 312 31.85 -27.48 -5.22
C TYR A 312 33.00 -26.46 -5.15
N HIS A 313 34.21 -26.94 -5.47
CA HIS A 313 35.43 -26.13 -5.39
C HIS A 313 35.68 -25.45 -4.02
N GLY A 314 35.34 -26.15 -2.91
CA GLY A 314 35.53 -25.62 -1.55
C GLY A 314 34.40 -24.70 -1.07
N GLN A 315 33.33 -24.53 -1.84
CA GLN A 315 32.14 -23.79 -1.44
C GLN A 315 30.93 -24.73 -1.26
N LYS A 316 30.22 -24.59 -0.15
CA LYS A 316 28.97 -25.30 0.08
C LYS A 316 27.83 -24.64 -0.73
N ILE A 317 27.36 -25.32 -1.76
CA ILE A 317 26.26 -24.88 -2.62
C ILE A 317 25.00 -25.68 -2.28
N GLN A 318 23.85 -25.03 -2.29
CA GLN A 318 22.56 -25.71 -2.12
C GLN A 318 22.32 -26.70 -3.27
N LYS A 319 22.03 -27.95 -2.92
CA LYS A 319 21.82 -29.04 -3.88
C LYS A 319 20.59 -28.83 -4.75
N TYR A 320 19.49 -28.38 -4.14
CA TYR A 320 18.26 -28.11 -4.86
C TYR A 320 18.03 -26.61 -4.96
N GLN A 321 17.94 -26.11 -6.19
CA GLN A 321 17.67 -24.71 -6.46
C GLN A 321 16.37 -24.56 -7.26
N ALA A 322 15.57 -23.58 -6.87
CA ALA A 322 14.35 -23.19 -7.57
C ALA A 322 14.70 -22.20 -8.69
N HIS A 323 14.25 -22.51 -9.89
CA HIS A 323 14.33 -21.60 -11.03
C HIS A 323 12.95 -21.33 -11.60
N VAL A 324 12.70 -20.08 -11.92
CA VAL A 324 11.48 -19.66 -12.58
C VAL A 324 11.61 -19.91 -14.08
N GLN A 325 10.63 -20.60 -14.63
CA GLN A 325 10.54 -20.84 -16.07
C GLN A 325 9.20 -20.36 -16.63
N ARG A 326 9.14 -20.12 -17.92
CA ARG A 326 7.90 -19.91 -18.66
C ARG A 326 7.51 -21.17 -19.40
N TYR A 327 6.22 -21.45 -19.42
CA TYR A 327 5.68 -22.44 -20.34
C TYR A 327 5.74 -21.91 -21.76
N GLU A 328 6.34 -22.69 -22.64
CA GLU A 328 6.37 -22.45 -24.08
C GLU A 328 5.47 -23.45 -24.82
N ALA A 329 5.07 -23.12 -26.02
CA ALA A 329 4.37 -24.09 -26.87
C ALA A 329 5.28 -25.31 -27.13
N GLY A 330 4.76 -26.50 -26.86
CA GLY A 330 5.52 -27.75 -26.91
C GLY A 330 5.98 -28.27 -25.54
N ASP A 331 5.88 -27.46 -24.47
CA ASP A 331 6.14 -27.92 -23.11
C ASP A 331 5.07 -28.91 -22.63
N THR A 332 5.46 -29.81 -21.76
CA THR A 332 4.60 -30.85 -21.24
C THR A 332 4.29 -30.60 -19.77
N ILE A 333 3.02 -30.49 -19.42
CA ILE A 333 2.55 -30.48 -18.03
C ILE A 333 2.35 -31.96 -17.59
N LEU A 334 2.93 -32.32 -16.45
CA LEU A 334 2.85 -33.67 -15.91
C LEU A 334 1.83 -33.74 -14.76
N ASN A 335 1.27 -34.93 -14.51
CA ASN A 335 0.53 -35.22 -13.28
C ASN A 335 1.50 -35.48 -12.11
N ALA A 336 0.96 -35.57 -10.89
CA ALA A 336 1.76 -35.85 -9.68
C ALA A 336 2.50 -37.19 -9.72
N ASP A 337 2.04 -38.14 -10.52
CA ASP A 337 2.67 -39.45 -10.77
C ASP A 337 3.73 -39.44 -11.88
N GLY A 338 4.00 -38.27 -12.49
CA GLY A 338 4.94 -38.11 -13.59
C GLY A 338 4.40 -38.43 -14.97
N SER A 339 3.14 -38.84 -15.09
CA SER A 339 2.48 -39.06 -16.38
C SER A 339 2.14 -37.72 -17.07
N VAL A 340 2.10 -37.72 -18.40
CA VAL A 340 1.78 -36.52 -19.20
C VAL A 340 0.30 -36.14 -19.01
N LYS A 341 0.04 -34.97 -18.45
CA LYS A 341 -1.30 -34.38 -18.33
C LYS A 341 -1.71 -33.67 -19.61
N LYS A 342 -0.81 -32.89 -20.20
CA LYS A 342 -1.09 -32.03 -21.37
C LYS A 342 0.22 -31.61 -22.02
N THR A 343 0.26 -31.64 -23.34
CA THR A 343 1.31 -30.95 -24.11
C THR A 343 0.76 -29.62 -24.62
N LEU A 344 1.43 -28.49 -24.32
CA LEU A 344 0.94 -27.16 -24.60
C LEU A 344 1.03 -26.83 -26.10
N VAL A 345 -0.06 -26.31 -26.64
CA VAL A 345 -0.10 -25.72 -28.00
C VAL A 345 -0.11 -24.18 -27.89
N PRO A 346 0.26 -23.44 -28.95
CA PRO A 346 0.39 -21.98 -28.89
C PRO A 346 -0.84 -21.19 -28.41
N THR A 347 -2.02 -21.79 -28.50
CA THR A 347 -3.31 -21.19 -28.11
C THR A 347 -3.71 -21.52 -26.67
N ASP A 348 -2.92 -22.32 -25.97
CA ASP A 348 -3.25 -22.67 -24.59
C ASP A 348 -3.02 -21.50 -23.65
N PRO A 349 -3.94 -21.27 -22.67
CA PRO A 349 -3.83 -20.17 -21.73
C PRO A 349 -2.62 -20.28 -20.78
N GLU A 350 -2.06 -21.47 -20.64
CA GLU A 350 -0.87 -21.72 -19.84
C GLU A 350 0.41 -21.23 -20.54
N VAL A 351 0.42 -21.10 -21.87
CA VAL A 351 1.58 -20.63 -22.63
C VAL A 351 1.91 -19.20 -22.23
N GLY A 352 3.18 -18.95 -21.87
CA GLY A 352 3.64 -17.67 -21.36
C GLY A 352 3.47 -17.50 -19.84
N THR A 353 2.74 -18.39 -19.17
CA THR A 353 2.67 -18.38 -17.70
C THR A 353 3.97 -18.91 -17.11
N LYS A 354 4.36 -18.36 -15.95
CA LYS A 354 5.59 -18.78 -15.30
C LYS A 354 5.31 -19.88 -14.26
N TYR A 355 6.23 -20.79 -14.09
CA TYR A 355 6.18 -21.84 -13.08
C TYR A 355 7.54 -22.00 -12.41
N VAL A 356 7.55 -22.59 -11.20
CA VAL A 356 8.78 -22.86 -10.47
C VAL A 356 9.22 -24.30 -10.74
N ALA A 357 10.44 -24.47 -11.22
CA ALA A 357 11.07 -25.75 -11.38
C ALA A 357 12.26 -25.87 -10.41
N PHE A 358 12.40 -27.03 -9.79
CA PHE A 358 13.54 -27.37 -8.94
C PHE A 358 14.55 -28.20 -9.71
N TYR A 359 15.84 -27.87 -9.53
CA TYR A 359 16.95 -28.49 -10.21
C TYR A 359 17.96 -29.06 -9.22
N ASP A 360 18.45 -30.25 -9.51
CA ASP A 360 19.58 -30.86 -8.80
C ASP A 360 20.89 -30.26 -9.32
N MET A 361 21.37 -29.24 -8.61
CA MET A 361 22.57 -28.48 -9.00
C MET A 361 23.85 -29.31 -8.90
N GLU A 362 23.88 -30.37 -8.07
CA GLU A 362 25.00 -31.29 -8.00
C GLU A 362 25.22 -32.01 -9.35
N LYS A 363 24.13 -32.43 -10.00
CA LYS A 363 24.17 -33.03 -11.33
C LYS A 363 24.53 -32.08 -12.46
N VAL A 364 24.13 -30.81 -12.30
CA VAL A 364 24.45 -29.75 -13.26
C VAL A 364 25.93 -29.37 -13.17
N GLN A 365 26.43 -29.15 -11.98
CA GLN A 365 27.84 -28.76 -11.75
C GLN A 365 28.82 -29.89 -12.03
N ALA A 366 28.42 -31.15 -11.79
CA ALA A 366 29.22 -32.30 -12.17
C ALA A 366 29.30 -32.52 -13.70
N GLY A 367 28.63 -31.68 -14.49
CA GLY A 367 28.60 -31.82 -15.97
C GLY A 367 27.84 -33.00 -16.49
N THR A 368 27.16 -33.75 -15.59
CA THR A 368 26.44 -35.00 -15.94
C THR A 368 25.09 -34.70 -16.59
N LYS A 369 24.51 -33.52 -16.36
CA LYS A 369 23.25 -33.07 -16.96
C LYS A 369 23.26 -31.59 -17.28
N LYS A 370 22.57 -31.20 -18.38
CA LYS A 370 22.24 -29.81 -18.66
C LYS A 370 21.14 -29.37 -17.68
N LEU A 371 21.03 -28.04 -17.43
CA LEU A 371 20.06 -27.51 -16.48
C LEU A 371 18.64 -28.04 -16.73
N LYS A 372 18.16 -28.06 -17.99
CA LYS A 372 16.83 -28.57 -18.34
C LYS A 372 16.59 -30.05 -18.01
N ASP A 373 17.66 -30.86 -18.05
CA ASP A 373 17.61 -32.30 -17.82
C ASP A 373 17.83 -32.69 -16.36
N ALA A 374 18.21 -31.71 -15.52
CA ALA A 374 18.43 -31.89 -14.09
C ALA A 374 17.17 -31.52 -13.26
N LYS A 375 16.05 -31.24 -13.91
CA LYS A 375 14.76 -30.95 -13.28
C LYS A 375 14.32 -32.15 -12.43
N VAL A 376 14.13 -31.94 -11.13
CA VAL A 376 13.77 -32.99 -10.16
C VAL A 376 12.27 -33.01 -9.90
N GLY A 377 11.57 -31.98 -10.28
CA GLY A 377 10.14 -31.84 -10.17
C GLY A 377 9.75 -30.37 -10.39
N GLY A 378 8.54 -30.15 -10.84
CA GLY A 378 7.91 -28.85 -10.83
C GLY A 378 6.60 -29.02 -10.08
N THR A 379 6.15 -28.00 -9.37
CA THR A 379 4.76 -27.96 -8.92
C THR A 379 3.91 -27.72 -10.16
N GLU A 380 3.45 -28.80 -10.77
CA GLU A 380 2.72 -28.76 -12.05
C GLU A 380 1.25 -28.36 -11.91
N GLN A 381 0.83 -27.98 -10.74
CA GLN A 381 -0.41 -27.26 -10.57
C GLN A 381 -0.12 -25.79 -10.83
N GLY A 382 -0.48 -25.31 -12.01
CA GLY A 382 -0.63 -23.94 -12.47
C GLY A 382 -0.33 -22.78 -11.52
N PHE A 383 0.78 -22.85 -10.78
CA PHE A 383 1.36 -21.71 -10.11
C PHE A 383 2.07 -20.92 -11.20
N THR A 384 1.39 -19.92 -11.67
CA THR A 384 2.17 -18.85 -12.23
C THR A 384 3.02 -18.33 -11.08
N GLU A 385 4.34 -18.23 -11.24
CA GLU A 385 5.22 -17.50 -10.30
C GLU A 385 4.57 -16.18 -9.89
N PHE A 386 3.78 -15.63 -10.77
CA PHE A 386 3.01 -14.42 -10.65
C PHE A 386 1.93 -14.49 -9.58
N THR A 387 1.20 -15.59 -9.45
CA THR A 387 0.19 -15.75 -8.39
C THR A 387 0.84 -15.95 -7.04
N PHE A 388 1.97 -16.66 -7.00
CA PHE A 388 2.68 -17.01 -5.79
C PHE A 388 3.45 -15.83 -5.17
N MET A 389 4.11 -14.98 -5.99
CA MET A 389 4.78 -13.76 -5.54
C MET A 389 3.87 -12.53 -5.54
N LYS A 390 2.81 -12.56 -6.35
CA LYS A 390 1.88 -11.44 -6.48
C LYS A 390 0.96 -11.28 -5.27
N ASP A 391 0.62 -12.38 -4.61
CA ASP A 391 -0.39 -12.42 -3.57
C ASP A 391 0.15 -12.74 -2.17
N GLU A 392 1.46 -12.86 -1.98
CA GLU A 392 2.09 -13.21 -0.70
C GLU A 392 3.36 -12.40 -0.41
N GLY A 393 3.67 -12.23 0.87
CA GLY A 393 4.81 -11.49 1.34
C GLY A 393 4.61 -9.96 1.29
N PRO A 394 5.65 -9.19 1.61
CA PRO A 394 5.58 -7.74 1.61
C PRO A 394 5.18 -7.18 0.25
N VAL A 395 4.34 -6.15 0.25
CA VAL A 395 3.94 -5.44 -0.98
C VAL A 395 5.16 -4.72 -1.58
N ARG A 396 5.38 -4.92 -2.87
CA ARG A 396 6.54 -4.40 -3.61
C ARG A 396 6.15 -3.94 -5.00
N LEU A 397 6.92 -2.98 -5.51
CA LEU A 397 6.89 -2.59 -6.91
C LEU A 397 8.11 -3.13 -7.62
N ARG A 398 7.94 -3.59 -8.85
CA ARG A 398 9.04 -3.99 -9.73
C ARG A 398 8.86 -3.46 -11.14
N TRP A 399 9.96 -3.40 -11.88
CA TRP A 399 9.91 -3.18 -13.31
C TRP A 399 9.31 -4.39 -14.01
N ALA A 400 8.33 -4.16 -14.90
CA ALA A 400 7.72 -5.23 -15.69
C ALA A 400 8.75 -5.91 -16.61
N LEU A 401 9.73 -5.14 -17.11
CA LEU A 401 10.89 -5.65 -17.83
C LEU A 401 12.08 -5.75 -16.87
N GLY A 402 12.65 -6.96 -16.73
CA GLY A 402 13.83 -7.21 -15.91
C GLY A 402 13.56 -7.55 -14.44
N GLY A 403 12.37 -7.33 -13.90
CA GLY A 403 11.94 -7.83 -12.60
C GLY A 403 12.64 -7.23 -11.37
N HIS A 404 13.46 -6.18 -11.53
CA HIS A 404 14.13 -5.52 -10.40
C HIS A 404 13.15 -4.71 -9.57
N MET A 405 13.35 -4.74 -8.24
CA MET A 405 12.53 -3.98 -7.29
C MET A 405 12.76 -2.48 -7.43
N VAL A 406 11.70 -1.72 -7.22
CA VAL A 406 11.70 -0.25 -7.28
C VAL A 406 11.18 0.30 -5.96
N ALA A 407 11.89 1.27 -5.40
CA ALA A 407 11.40 2.05 -4.28
C ALA A 407 10.83 3.37 -4.80
N ILE A 408 9.60 3.67 -4.43
CA ILE A 408 8.95 4.97 -4.61
C ILE A 408 8.72 5.54 -3.22
N GLU A 409 9.38 6.65 -2.90
CA GLU A 409 9.32 7.25 -1.56
C GLU A 409 8.31 8.39 -1.50
N ASP A 410 8.17 9.14 -2.59
CA ASP A 410 7.27 10.29 -2.71
C ASP A 410 6.04 9.96 -3.58
N GLY A 411 5.08 10.84 -3.60
CA GLY A 411 3.84 10.70 -4.36
C GLY A 411 2.81 9.80 -3.67
N THR A 412 1.62 9.76 -4.26
CA THR A 412 0.49 8.94 -3.77
C THR A 412 0.88 7.46 -3.64
N ILE A 413 1.60 6.92 -4.64
CA ILE A 413 2.08 5.53 -4.64
C ILE A 413 3.09 5.32 -3.51
N GLY A 414 4.04 6.26 -3.32
CA GLY A 414 5.00 6.20 -2.22
C GLY A 414 4.34 6.20 -0.84
N GLY A 415 3.35 7.07 -0.63
CA GLY A 415 2.56 7.12 0.60
C GLY A 415 1.79 5.82 0.87
N LEU A 416 1.13 5.26 -0.15
CA LEU A 416 0.45 3.96 -0.05
C LEU A 416 1.44 2.81 0.22
N MET A 417 2.56 2.78 -0.47
CA MET A 417 3.61 1.78 -0.25
C MET A 417 4.15 1.84 1.18
N GLN A 418 4.28 3.05 1.75
CA GLN A 418 4.68 3.22 3.15
C GLN A 418 3.62 2.63 4.10
N ASN A 419 2.32 2.86 3.86
CA ASN A 419 1.22 2.37 4.68
C ASN A 419 1.05 0.83 4.57
N LEU A 420 1.42 0.23 3.44
CA LEU A 420 1.33 -1.21 3.17
C LEU A 420 2.56 -2.01 3.62
N LYS A 421 3.59 -1.36 4.18
CA LYS A 421 4.76 -2.07 4.71
C LYS A 421 4.38 -3.06 5.81
N PRO A 422 5.16 -4.14 6.00
CA PRO A 422 5.02 -5.00 7.17
C PRO A 422 5.19 -4.22 8.48
N ALA A 423 4.63 -4.72 9.57
CA ALA A 423 4.89 -4.20 10.90
C ALA A 423 6.38 -4.40 11.25
N GLN A 424 6.95 -3.43 11.96
CA GLN A 424 8.28 -3.54 12.56
C GLN A 424 8.13 -3.66 14.07
N PHE A 425 8.98 -4.46 14.69
CA PHE A 425 8.94 -4.61 16.15
C PHE A 425 9.19 -3.25 16.81
N PRO A 426 8.26 -2.73 17.64
CA PRO A 426 8.52 -1.55 18.44
C PRO A 426 9.55 -1.87 19.52
N GLY A 427 10.40 -0.93 19.84
CA GLY A 427 11.35 -1.06 20.94
C GLY A 427 10.68 -1.08 22.33
N VAL A 428 9.42 -0.65 22.44
CA VAL A 428 8.62 -0.56 23.64
C VAL A 428 7.26 -1.18 23.43
N SER A 429 6.82 -2.07 24.31
CA SER A 429 5.48 -2.69 24.27
C SER A 429 4.38 -1.64 24.31
N GLY A 430 3.35 -1.82 23.50
CA GLY A 430 2.21 -0.91 23.39
C GLY A 430 2.47 0.37 22.59
N THR A 431 3.56 0.43 21.81
CA THR A 431 3.86 1.54 20.90
C THR A 431 3.87 1.08 19.45
N VAL A 432 3.56 2.03 18.54
CA VAL A 432 3.61 1.80 17.09
C VAL A 432 5.07 1.79 16.63
N GLY A 433 5.43 0.81 15.81
CA GLY A 433 6.74 0.73 15.16
C GLY A 433 6.86 1.64 13.94
N ASN A 434 7.98 1.51 13.22
CA ASN A 434 8.26 2.27 11.99
C ASN A 434 7.81 1.57 10.70
N GLY A 435 6.95 0.55 10.82
CA GLY A 435 6.37 -0.19 9.70
C GLY A 435 5.22 0.56 9.02
N GLY A 436 4.39 -0.18 8.31
CA GLY A 436 3.18 0.36 7.70
C GLY A 436 2.07 0.59 8.73
N ALA A 437 1.38 1.72 8.65
CA ALA A 437 0.39 2.13 9.63
C ALA A 437 -0.66 1.04 9.93
N TRP A 438 -1.19 0.40 8.90
CA TRP A 438 -2.22 -0.64 9.05
C TRP A 438 -1.65 -1.94 9.66
N ALA A 439 -0.48 -2.38 9.20
CA ALA A 439 0.16 -3.60 9.72
C ALA A 439 0.60 -3.42 11.17
N GLU A 440 1.13 -2.25 11.54
CA GLU A 440 1.45 -1.91 12.94
C GLU A 440 0.21 -1.98 13.82
N THR A 441 -0.90 -1.36 13.39
CA THR A 441 -2.16 -1.40 14.14
C THR A 441 -2.73 -2.83 14.22
N GLY A 442 -2.68 -3.60 13.14
CA GLY A 442 -3.06 -5.01 13.15
C GLY A 442 -2.24 -5.85 14.12
N LYS A 443 -0.92 -5.57 14.22
CA LYS A 443 -0.04 -6.19 15.20
C LYS A 443 -0.46 -5.84 16.63
N LEU A 444 -0.84 -4.60 16.93
CA LEU A 444 -1.31 -4.20 18.27
C LEU A 444 -2.55 -5.01 18.68
N TYR A 445 -3.50 -5.27 17.76
CA TYR A 445 -4.64 -6.17 18.03
C TYR A 445 -4.21 -7.61 18.32
N ASN A 446 -3.20 -8.12 17.62
CA ASN A 446 -2.65 -9.46 17.87
C ASN A 446 -1.92 -9.54 19.21
N ASP A 447 -1.14 -8.52 19.54
CA ASP A 447 -0.44 -8.41 20.80
C ASP A 447 -1.46 -8.29 21.96
N LEU A 448 -2.52 -7.48 21.81
CA LEU A 448 -3.61 -7.39 22.78
C LEU A 448 -4.25 -8.75 23.02
N ALA A 449 -4.62 -9.49 21.96
CA ALA A 449 -5.25 -10.80 22.07
C ALA A 449 -4.35 -11.79 22.81
N THR A 450 -3.05 -11.77 22.51
CA THR A 450 -2.05 -12.67 23.10
C THR A 450 -1.79 -12.31 24.56
N ASN A 451 -1.57 -11.03 24.86
CA ASN A 451 -1.29 -10.55 26.22
C ASN A 451 -2.48 -10.75 27.14
N LEU A 452 -3.70 -10.42 26.64
CA LEU A 452 -4.95 -10.65 27.39
C LEU A 452 -5.15 -12.13 27.72
N ALA A 453 -5.00 -13.02 26.74
CA ALA A 453 -5.16 -14.46 26.96
C ALA A 453 -4.09 -14.99 27.94
N THR A 454 -2.84 -14.59 27.78
CA THR A 454 -1.73 -15.02 28.65
C THR A 454 -1.95 -14.53 30.08
N GLU A 455 -2.30 -13.27 30.27
CA GLU A 455 -2.52 -12.63 31.57
C GLU A 455 -3.69 -13.28 32.32
N ILE A 456 -4.83 -13.45 31.67
CA ILE A 456 -6.03 -14.01 32.28
C ILE A 456 -5.84 -15.50 32.56
N ASN A 457 -5.30 -16.28 31.64
CA ASN A 457 -5.07 -17.71 31.81
C ASN A 457 -4.04 -17.99 32.94
N ALA A 458 -2.99 -17.17 33.06
CA ALA A 458 -2.00 -17.32 34.11
C ALA A 458 -2.62 -17.27 35.52
N ILE A 459 -3.67 -16.48 35.72
CA ILE A 459 -4.38 -16.37 36.99
C ILE A 459 -5.51 -17.40 37.08
N HIS A 460 -6.32 -17.55 36.03
CA HIS A 460 -7.50 -18.41 36.05
C HIS A 460 -7.14 -19.89 36.06
N ALA A 461 -6.18 -20.34 35.26
CA ALA A 461 -5.71 -21.71 35.19
C ALA A 461 -4.61 -22.01 36.27
N ASN A 462 -4.21 -20.99 37.05
CA ASN A 462 -3.13 -21.10 38.00
C ASN A 462 -1.80 -21.59 37.40
N THR A 463 -1.49 -21.13 36.20
CA THR A 463 -0.25 -21.44 35.49
C THR A 463 0.92 -20.56 35.93
N GLY A 464 0.71 -19.66 36.90
CA GLY A 464 1.75 -18.80 37.49
C GLY A 464 2.68 -19.55 38.42
N ALA A 465 3.75 -18.90 38.88
CA ALA A 465 4.85 -19.49 39.67
C ALA A 465 4.48 -20.01 41.06
N ASP A 466 3.27 -19.74 41.56
CA ASP A 466 2.83 -20.20 42.91
C ASP A 466 1.92 -21.42 42.79
N HIS A 467 2.54 -22.60 42.85
CA HIS A 467 1.86 -23.90 42.79
C HIS A 467 0.95 -24.21 43.98
N ASN A 468 0.87 -23.34 44.98
CA ASN A 468 0.07 -23.58 46.19
C ASN A 468 -1.35 -23.00 46.11
N THR A 469 -1.67 -22.24 45.07
CA THR A 469 -2.96 -21.58 44.91
C THR A 469 -3.70 -22.10 43.69
N LYS A 470 -4.51 -23.14 43.84
CA LYS A 470 -5.34 -23.70 42.76
C LYS A 470 -6.68 -23.01 42.68
N THR A 471 -7.18 -22.83 41.49
CA THR A 471 -8.49 -22.27 41.23
C THR A 471 -9.60 -23.32 41.33
N LEU A 472 -10.82 -22.88 41.70
CA LEU A 472 -11.89 -23.81 42.02
C LEU A 472 -12.93 -23.89 40.83
N VAL A 473 -13.02 -25.05 40.25
CA VAL A 473 -14.15 -25.42 39.33
C VAL A 473 -14.73 -26.77 39.76
N THR A 474 -16.05 -26.92 39.61
CA THR A 474 -16.69 -28.19 39.83
C THR A 474 -16.34 -29.17 38.73
N LYS A 475 -15.70 -30.26 39.06
CA LYS A 475 -15.37 -31.36 38.12
C LYS A 475 -16.45 -32.41 38.13
N GLU A 476 -16.77 -32.94 39.32
CA GLU A 476 -17.74 -34.00 39.48
C GLU A 476 -18.44 -33.91 40.82
N THR A 477 -19.60 -34.55 40.94
CA THR A 477 -20.35 -34.71 42.18
C THR A 477 -20.36 -36.18 42.53
N LYS A 478 -19.85 -36.51 43.72
CA LYS A 478 -19.89 -37.85 44.33
C LYS A 478 -20.99 -37.94 45.37
N PHE A 479 -21.69 -39.06 45.40
CA PHE A 479 -22.81 -39.29 46.30
C PHE A 479 -22.47 -40.33 47.31
N TYR A 480 -22.85 -40.11 48.57
CA TYR A 480 -22.64 -40.98 49.71
C TYR A 480 -23.94 -41.34 50.36
N ILE A 481 -24.07 -42.55 50.84
CA ILE A 481 -25.20 -43.09 51.55
C ILE A 481 -24.85 -43.05 53.03
N VAL A 482 -25.65 -42.35 53.84
CA VAL A 482 -25.48 -42.20 55.29
C VAL A 482 -26.57 -43.01 55.98
N ASP A 483 -26.23 -44.08 56.64
CA ASP A 483 -27.14 -44.90 57.45
C ASP A 483 -27.48 -44.18 58.78
N LEU A 484 -28.71 -43.66 58.84
CA LEU A 484 -29.18 -42.92 60.00
C LEU A 484 -29.37 -43.77 61.26
N LYS A 485 -29.35 -45.09 61.15
CA LYS A 485 -29.48 -46.01 62.26
C LYS A 485 -28.16 -46.32 62.96
N LYS A 486 -27.04 -45.97 62.34
CA LYS A 486 -25.72 -46.20 62.92
C LYS A 486 -25.27 -44.98 63.73
N ASP A 487 -24.40 -45.23 64.73
CA ASP A 487 -23.84 -44.18 65.55
C ASP A 487 -23.05 -43.15 64.71
N VAL A 488 -23.02 -41.90 65.19
CA VAL A 488 -22.35 -40.81 64.47
C VAL A 488 -20.87 -41.06 64.27
N ASN A 489 -20.25 -41.84 65.14
CA ASN A 489 -18.83 -42.21 65.16
C ASN A 489 -18.54 -43.57 64.48
N ASP A 490 -19.56 -44.26 63.96
CA ASP A 490 -19.36 -45.49 63.22
C ASP A 490 -18.69 -45.26 61.88
N PRO A 491 -17.52 -45.85 61.62
CA PRO A 491 -16.80 -45.60 60.34
C PRO A 491 -17.57 -46.07 59.14
N ASP A 492 -18.48 -47.04 59.28
CA ASP A 492 -19.30 -47.58 58.21
C ASP A 492 -20.68 -46.86 58.08
N ARG A 493 -20.89 -45.74 58.78
CA ARG A 493 -22.10 -44.94 58.73
C ARG A 493 -22.27 -44.27 57.35
N MET A 494 -21.14 -43.86 56.75
CA MET A 494 -21.10 -43.18 55.46
C MET A 494 -20.36 -44.06 54.47
N THR A 495 -21.06 -44.47 53.43
CA THR A 495 -20.51 -45.34 52.36
C THR A 495 -20.64 -44.64 51.04
N ASP A 496 -19.62 -44.79 50.18
CA ASP A 496 -19.67 -44.34 48.80
C ASP A 496 -20.79 -45.06 48.03
N SER A 497 -21.68 -44.31 47.40
CA SER A 497 -22.75 -44.86 46.58
C SER A 497 -22.28 -45.53 45.30
N GLY A 498 -21.03 -45.34 44.93
CA GLY A 498 -20.47 -45.72 43.63
C GLY A 498 -20.99 -44.89 42.43
N THR A 499 -21.81 -43.86 42.75
CA THR A 499 -22.38 -42.97 41.75
C THR A 499 -21.62 -41.65 41.69
N THR A 500 -21.20 -41.28 40.50
CA THR A 500 -20.51 -40.01 40.22
C THR A 500 -21.12 -39.33 39.01
N LEU A 501 -21.36 -38.05 39.08
CA LEU A 501 -21.82 -37.23 37.98
C LEU A 501 -20.73 -36.26 37.55
N GLU A 502 -20.24 -36.45 36.34
CA GLU A 502 -19.25 -35.53 35.75
C GLU A 502 -19.95 -34.31 35.16
N ARG A 503 -19.56 -33.12 35.59
CA ARG A 503 -20.14 -31.87 35.11
C ARG A 503 -19.98 -31.66 33.62
N SER A 504 -18.86 -32.08 33.01
CA SER A 504 -18.54 -31.98 31.60
C SER A 504 -19.54 -32.67 30.65
N LYS A 505 -20.32 -33.62 31.18
CA LYS A 505 -21.33 -34.38 30.39
C LYS A 505 -22.65 -33.63 30.22
N TYR A 506 -22.82 -32.45 30.83
CA TYR A 506 -24.06 -31.69 30.80
C TYR A 506 -23.83 -30.32 30.15
N LYS A 507 -24.78 -29.95 29.24
CA LYS A 507 -24.66 -28.70 28.45
C LYS A 507 -25.00 -27.45 29.24
N THR A 508 -25.84 -27.57 30.29
CA THR A 508 -26.27 -26.45 31.13
C THR A 508 -26.26 -26.86 32.60
N ASP A 509 -26.19 -25.86 33.49
CA ASP A 509 -26.19 -26.08 34.95
C ASP A 509 -27.57 -26.60 35.41
N GLU A 510 -28.65 -26.08 34.84
CA GLU A 510 -29.99 -26.57 35.17
C GLU A 510 -30.09 -28.08 34.88
N ALA A 511 -29.57 -28.51 33.75
CA ALA A 511 -29.53 -29.94 33.37
C ALA A 511 -28.67 -30.76 34.35
N TYR A 512 -27.52 -30.19 34.79
CA TYR A 512 -26.67 -30.83 35.77
C TYR A 512 -27.30 -30.89 37.16
N GLU A 513 -27.84 -29.77 37.69
CA GLU A 513 -28.50 -29.69 38.95
C GLU A 513 -29.79 -30.57 39.00
N ALA A 514 -30.58 -30.55 37.94
CA ALA A 514 -31.71 -31.42 37.79
C ALA A 514 -31.32 -32.92 37.89
N LYS A 515 -30.18 -33.26 37.26
CA LYS A 515 -29.64 -34.61 37.34
C LYS A 515 -29.14 -34.96 38.73
N VAL A 516 -28.41 -34.02 39.40
CA VAL A 516 -27.98 -34.19 40.80
C VAL A 516 -29.18 -34.45 41.70
N LYS A 517 -30.23 -33.61 41.62
CA LYS A 517 -31.47 -33.77 42.42
C LYS A 517 -32.15 -35.12 42.12
N LYS A 518 -32.24 -35.49 40.85
CA LYS A 518 -32.83 -36.78 40.45
C LYS A 518 -32.01 -37.94 40.98
N THR A 519 -30.68 -37.86 40.93
CA THR A 519 -29.81 -38.93 41.45
C THR A 519 -29.92 -39.07 42.96
N VAL A 520 -30.08 -37.98 43.73
CA VAL A 520 -30.38 -38.01 45.18
C VAL A 520 -31.69 -38.78 45.41
N ALA A 521 -32.80 -38.40 44.71
CA ALA A 521 -34.07 -39.03 44.86
C ALA A 521 -34.06 -40.54 44.49
N ASP A 522 -33.34 -40.88 43.39
CA ASP A 522 -33.16 -42.28 42.97
C ASP A 522 -32.41 -43.11 44.03
N LEU A 523 -31.35 -42.55 44.63
CA LEU A 523 -30.55 -43.15 45.69
C LEU A 523 -31.32 -43.26 47.01
N GLU A 524 -32.12 -42.25 47.41
CA GLU A 524 -33.04 -42.27 48.54
C GLU A 524 -34.06 -43.37 48.43
N THR A 525 -34.62 -43.50 47.24
CA THR A 525 -35.61 -44.59 46.95
C THR A 525 -34.97 -45.97 47.01
N ALA A 526 -33.72 -46.09 46.56
CA ALA A 526 -32.99 -47.35 46.61
C ALA A 526 -32.48 -47.74 48.02
N ASN A 527 -32.34 -46.77 48.93
CA ASN A 527 -31.79 -46.92 50.28
C ASN A 527 -32.75 -46.36 51.35
N PRO A 528 -33.92 -46.99 51.57
CA PRO A 528 -34.90 -46.48 52.52
C PRO A 528 -34.37 -46.46 53.96
N GLY A 529 -34.47 -45.26 54.60
CA GLY A 529 -33.94 -45.03 55.95
C GLY A 529 -32.51 -44.54 56.03
N CYS A 530 -31.90 -44.28 54.90
CA CYS A 530 -30.62 -43.59 54.80
C CYS A 530 -30.81 -42.15 54.29
N ALA A 531 -29.89 -41.27 54.66
CA ALA A 531 -29.78 -39.96 54.03
C ALA A 531 -28.77 -40.00 52.89
N ILE A 532 -29.00 -39.26 51.84
CA ILE A 532 -28.05 -39.10 50.75
C ILE A 532 -27.33 -37.76 50.90
N VAL A 533 -26.02 -37.85 51.02
CA VAL A 533 -25.16 -36.68 51.05
C VAL A 533 -24.31 -36.68 49.76
N TYR A 534 -24.06 -35.52 49.18
CA TYR A 534 -23.18 -35.42 48.04
C TYR A 534 -22.11 -34.36 48.22
N GLU A 535 -21.00 -34.62 47.62
CA GLU A 535 -19.84 -33.72 47.64
C GLU A 535 -19.43 -33.39 46.20
N ASN A 536 -19.20 -32.10 45.98
CA ASN A 536 -18.68 -31.64 44.71
C ASN A 536 -17.14 -31.67 44.72
N GLU A 537 -16.56 -32.58 43.96
CA GLU A 537 -15.12 -32.55 43.71
C GLU A 537 -14.77 -31.35 42.85
N LYS A 538 -13.84 -30.54 43.33
CA LYS A 538 -13.37 -29.34 42.67
C LYS A 538 -11.92 -29.52 42.23
N VAL A 539 -11.62 -29.03 41.04
CA VAL A 539 -10.30 -29.09 40.42
C VAL A 539 -9.86 -27.70 39.97
N ASP A 540 -8.65 -27.61 39.49
CA ASP A 540 -8.11 -26.38 38.92
C ASP A 540 -8.98 -25.91 37.76
N GLY A 541 -9.16 -24.60 37.62
CA GLY A 541 -9.74 -23.97 36.43
C GLY A 541 -8.81 -24.16 35.22
N GLY A 542 -9.39 -24.44 34.07
CA GLY A 542 -8.63 -24.46 32.83
C GLY A 542 -8.40 -23.03 32.30
N ASP A 543 -7.85 -22.95 31.11
CA ASP A 543 -7.69 -21.68 30.39
C ASP A 543 -9.05 -21.00 30.19
N PHE A 544 -9.11 -19.69 30.45
CA PHE A 544 -10.29 -18.88 30.21
C PHE A 544 -10.43 -18.51 28.73
N PHE A 545 -9.31 -18.14 28.11
CA PHE A 545 -9.21 -17.88 26.67
C PHE A 545 -8.40 -18.96 25.96
N LYS A 546 -8.73 -19.20 24.70
CA LYS A 546 -7.97 -20.12 23.82
C LYS A 546 -7.85 -19.55 22.42
N PHE A 547 -6.85 -19.99 21.71
CA PHE A 547 -6.70 -19.75 20.28
C PHE A 547 -7.17 -20.98 19.50
N ALA A 548 -8.02 -20.80 18.48
CA ALA A 548 -8.44 -21.90 17.62
C ALA A 548 -7.21 -22.56 16.97
N ALA A 549 -7.09 -23.88 17.11
CA ALA A 549 -5.94 -24.64 16.62
C ALA A 549 -6.05 -25.00 15.12
N THR A 550 -7.22 -24.79 14.51
CA THR A 550 -7.54 -25.31 13.18
C THR A 550 -6.89 -24.55 12.03
N ASP A 551 -6.42 -23.33 12.27
CA ASP A 551 -5.77 -22.53 11.23
C ASP A 551 -4.71 -21.58 11.82
N ASN A 552 -3.47 -22.05 11.88
CA ASN A 552 -2.34 -21.25 12.34
C ASN A 552 -1.96 -20.12 11.35
N SER A 553 -2.57 -20.07 10.16
CA SER A 553 -2.39 -18.97 9.20
C SER A 553 -3.14 -17.71 9.60
N LEU A 554 -4.21 -17.84 10.45
CA LEU A 554 -4.96 -16.70 10.91
C LEU A 554 -4.24 -15.97 12.06
N PRO A 555 -4.34 -14.63 12.11
CA PRO A 555 -3.77 -13.80 13.17
C PRO A 555 -4.33 -14.13 14.56
N ALA A 556 -3.58 -13.86 15.62
CA ALA A 556 -3.98 -14.14 17.00
C ALA A 556 -5.32 -13.48 17.37
N ALA A 557 -5.54 -12.23 16.98
CA ALA A 557 -6.79 -11.51 17.20
C ALA A 557 -8.00 -12.27 16.62
N MET A 558 -7.87 -12.89 15.47
CA MET A 558 -8.95 -13.64 14.80
C MET A 558 -9.18 -15.02 15.41
N ARG A 559 -8.15 -15.64 15.98
CA ARG A 559 -8.23 -16.97 16.59
C ARG A 559 -8.67 -16.96 18.05
N LEU A 560 -8.62 -15.80 18.73
CA LEU A 560 -9.00 -15.67 20.13
C LEU A 560 -10.47 -16.09 20.33
N SER A 561 -10.72 -16.87 21.37
CA SER A 561 -12.08 -17.28 21.78
C SER A 561 -12.14 -17.58 23.25
N VAL A 562 -13.31 -17.49 23.84
CA VAL A 562 -13.54 -17.94 25.22
C VAL A 562 -13.52 -19.47 25.24
N ALA A 563 -12.68 -20.06 26.10
CA ALA A 563 -12.55 -21.50 26.21
C ALA A 563 -13.70 -22.12 27.03
N ILE A 564 -14.15 -21.38 28.03
CA ILE A 564 -15.19 -21.79 28.96
C ILE A 564 -16.56 -21.53 28.33
N LYS A 565 -17.44 -22.54 28.37
CA LYS A 565 -18.82 -22.42 27.89
C LYS A 565 -19.85 -22.42 29.02
N ASP A 566 -19.47 -22.96 30.16
CA ASP A 566 -20.31 -23.13 31.31
C ASP A 566 -19.90 -22.16 32.43
N PRO A 567 -20.79 -21.27 32.88
CA PRO A 567 -20.47 -20.31 33.94
C PRO A 567 -19.87 -20.92 35.20
N GLN A 568 -20.22 -22.16 35.53
CA GLN A 568 -19.68 -22.83 36.69
C GLN A 568 -18.21 -23.24 36.60
N MET A 569 -17.68 -23.30 35.37
CA MET A 569 -16.26 -23.56 35.11
C MET A 569 -15.38 -22.34 35.31
N ILE A 570 -15.95 -21.18 35.62
CA ILE A 570 -15.18 -19.99 35.97
C ILE A 570 -14.56 -20.17 37.36
N ALA A 571 -13.25 -20.03 37.45
CA ALA A 571 -12.54 -20.06 38.71
C ALA A 571 -12.70 -18.74 39.48
N ALA A 572 -13.55 -18.74 40.51
CA ALA A 572 -13.78 -17.56 41.33
C ALA A 572 -12.76 -17.43 42.49
N GLY A 573 -12.32 -18.54 43.05
CA GLY A 573 -11.43 -18.59 44.21
C GLY A 573 -10.45 -19.73 44.20
N GLN A 574 -9.70 -19.86 45.28
CA GLN A 574 -8.67 -20.91 45.47
C GLN A 574 -9.28 -22.15 46.11
N LEU A 575 -8.83 -23.33 45.72
CA LEU A 575 -9.31 -24.61 46.24
C LEU A 575 -9.26 -24.70 47.77
N LYS A 576 -8.17 -24.20 48.35
CA LYS A 576 -7.94 -24.25 49.81
C LYS A 576 -8.87 -23.38 50.65
N ASN A 577 -9.49 -22.35 50.05
CA ASN A 577 -10.29 -21.33 50.77
C ASN A 577 -11.80 -21.61 50.74
N GLY A 578 -12.25 -22.62 49.99
CA GLY A 578 -13.65 -23.03 49.91
C GLY A 578 -14.47 -22.31 48.82
N VAL A 579 -15.79 -22.58 48.84
CA VAL A 579 -16.69 -22.21 47.71
C VAL A 579 -17.03 -20.73 47.63
N TYR A 580 -16.95 -20.02 48.76
CA TYR A 580 -17.25 -18.58 48.80
C TYR A 580 -16.01 -17.69 48.61
N ASP A 581 -14.87 -18.30 48.29
CA ASP A 581 -13.69 -17.54 48.02
C ASP A 581 -13.76 -16.86 46.62
N GLY A 582 -13.60 -15.53 46.61
CA GLY A 582 -13.56 -14.68 45.41
C GLY A 582 -12.15 -14.20 45.05
N SER A 583 -11.11 -14.75 45.73
CA SER A 583 -9.74 -14.20 45.61
C SER A 583 -9.18 -14.23 44.19
N VAL A 584 -9.49 -15.23 43.39
CA VAL A 584 -9.07 -15.30 41.99
C VAL A 584 -9.79 -14.23 41.15
N SER A 585 -11.11 -14.08 41.37
CA SER A 585 -11.91 -13.04 40.68
C SER A 585 -11.43 -11.63 41.06
N LEU A 586 -11.06 -11.40 42.35
CA LEU A 586 -10.47 -10.13 42.74
C LEU A 586 -9.12 -9.88 42.10
N ALA A 587 -8.25 -10.89 42.00
CA ALA A 587 -6.97 -10.78 41.32
C ALA A 587 -7.13 -10.45 39.85
N LEU A 588 -8.12 -11.08 39.16
CA LEU A 588 -8.45 -10.81 37.75
C LEU A 588 -9.03 -9.39 37.59
N GLY A 589 -9.97 -8.95 38.41
CA GLY A 589 -10.53 -7.61 38.40
C GLY A 589 -9.47 -6.51 38.57
N ASN A 590 -8.54 -6.72 39.50
CA ASN A 590 -7.45 -5.77 39.81
C ASN A 590 -6.41 -5.65 38.65
N ARG A 591 -6.43 -6.57 37.67
CA ARG A 591 -5.55 -6.45 36.52
C ARG A 591 -5.87 -5.22 35.69
N GLN A 592 -7.10 -4.71 35.71
CA GLN A 592 -7.48 -3.47 35.03
C GLN A 592 -6.48 -2.33 35.25
N ASP A 593 -6.06 -2.14 36.49
CA ASP A 593 -5.24 -1.01 36.90
C ASP A 593 -3.72 -1.33 37.01
N ALA A 594 -3.34 -2.56 36.69
CA ALA A 594 -1.95 -2.97 36.78
C ALA A 594 -1.10 -2.31 35.66
N PRO A 595 0.10 -1.76 35.97
CA PRO A 595 0.92 -1.05 34.99
C PRO A 595 1.31 -1.86 33.74
N THR A 596 1.38 -3.20 33.90
CA THR A 596 1.76 -4.15 32.86
C THR A 596 0.56 -4.93 32.31
N SER A 597 -0.66 -4.47 32.54
CA SER A 597 -1.87 -5.14 32.03
C SER A 597 -2.07 -4.91 30.54
N ALA A 598 -2.75 -5.87 29.90
CA ALA A 598 -3.17 -5.76 28.51
C ALA A 598 -4.02 -4.49 28.27
N MET A 599 -4.85 -4.09 29.26
CA MET A 599 -5.62 -2.85 29.22
C MET A 599 -4.74 -1.60 29.15
N ASN A 600 -3.71 -1.55 29.99
CA ASN A 600 -2.83 -0.37 30.05
C ASN A 600 -1.93 -0.27 28.82
N GLU A 601 -1.45 -1.41 28.31
CA GLU A 601 -0.71 -1.46 27.04
C GLU A 601 -1.58 -1.02 25.86
N TRP A 602 -2.83 -1.48 25.81
CA TRP A 602 -3.78 -1.03 24.79
C TRP A 602 -4.03 0.48 24.86
N SER A 603 -4.25 1.01 26.07
CA SER A 603 -4.46 2.46 26.25
C SER A 603 -3.27 3.28 25.78
N LYS A 604 -2.04 2.83 26.01
CA LYS A 604 -0.81 3.45 25.47
C LYS A 604 -0.81 3.40 23.93
N SER A 605 -1.17 2.26 23.34
CA SER A 605 -1.24 2.09 21.89
C SER A 605 -2.24 3.07 21.26
N VAL A 606 -3.41 3.26 21.87
CA VAL A 606 -4.43 4.22 21.39
C VAL A 606 -3.90 5.66 21.40
N VAL A 607 -3.22 6.05 22.50
CA VAL A 607 -2.58 7.38 22.58
C VAL A 607 -1.50 7.54 21.51
N ASP A 608 -0.67 6.53 21.33
CA ASP A 608 0.43 6.56 20.37
C ASP A 608 -0.09 6.67 18.90
N ILE A 609 -1.17 5.96 18.58
CA ILE A 609 -1.86 6.10 17.28
C ILE A 609 -2.35 7.54 17.08
N GLY A 610 -2.97 8.16 18.09
CA GLY A 610 -3.39 9.56 18.02
C GLY A 610 -2.23 10.53 17.78
N VAL A 611 -1.07 10.28 18.41
CA VAL A 611 0.17 11.07 18.18
C VAL A 611 0.65 10.90 16.73
N HIS A 612 0.65 9.67 16.21
CA HIS A 612 1.02 9.41 14.81
C HIS A 612 0.06 10.06 13.82
N ALA A 613 -1.25 9.99 14.06
CA ALA A 613 -2.27 10.63 13.23
C ALA A 613 -2.09 12.15 13.20
N LYS A 614 -1.91 12.78 14.36
CA LYS A 614 -1.63 14.21 14.45
C LYS A 614 -0.35 14.61 13.73
N SER A 615 0.75 13.87 13.95
CA SER A 615 2.03 14.13 13.27
C SER A 615 1.92 13.99 11.75
N ALA A 616 1.18 13.00 11.25
CA ALA A 616 0.96 12.80 9.81
C ALA A 616 0.13 13.97 9.21
N ASP A 617 -0.88 14.45 9.91
CA ASP A 617 -1.71 15.57 9.50
C ASP A 617 -0.94 16.88 9.45
N ASP A 618 -0.10 17.14 10.46
CA ASP A 618 0.76 18.33 10.50
C ASP A 618 1.79 18.33 9.36
N LYS A 619 2.40 17.16 9.07
CA LYS A 619 3.31 16.99 7.93
C LYS A 619 2.61 17.23 6.60
N HIS A 620 1.39 16.71 6.43
CA HIS A 620 0.60 16.94 5.22
C HIS A 620 0.25 18.43 5.06
N THR A 621 -0.21 19.08 6.13
CA THR A 621 -0.55 20.50 6.11
C THR A 621 0.64 21.36 5.69
N LEU A 622 1.83 21.11 6.22
CA LEU A 622 3.07 21.81 5.86
C LEU A 622 3.46 21.55 4.38
N ALA A 623 3.39 20.31 3.94
CA ALA A 623 3.72 19.95 2.55
C ALA A 623 2.74 20.60 1.56
N GLU A 624 1.44 20.63 1.87
CA GLU A 624 0.43 21.28 1.03
C GLU A 624 0.63 22.80 0.96
N GLN A 625 0.95 23.46 2.07
CA GLN A 625 1.29 24.88 2.06
C GLN A 625 2.51 25.17 1.16
N THR A 626 3.54 24.33 1.24
CA THR A 626 4.73 24.45 0.40
C THR A 626 4.42 24.24 -1.09
N ARG A 627 3.56 23.26 -1.40
CA ARG A 627 3.04 23.01 -2.75
C ARG A 627 2.29 24.22 -3.31
N LEU A 628 1.40 24.82 -2.50
CA LEU A 628 0.63 26.02 -2.90
C LEU A 628 1.54 27.22 -3.18
N ILE A 629 2.59 27.40 -2.38
CA ILE A 629 3.58 28.47 -2.62
C ILE A 629 4.33 28.20 -3.95
N ALA A 630 4.73 26.96 -4.21
CA ALA A 630 5.40 26.59 -5.45
C ALA A 630 4.48 26.82 -6.67
N GLU A 631 3.20 26.44 -6.57
CA GLU A 631 2.19 26.67 -7.59
C GLU A 631 1.97 28.15 -7.86
N GLN A 632 1.87 28.97 -6.82
CA GLN A 632 1.70 30.42 -6.97
C GLN A 632 2.91 31.05 -7.68
N ARG A 633 4.13 30.63 -7.34
CA ARG A 633 5.35 31.12 -8.01
C ARG A 633 5.40 30.72 -9.48
N GLN A 634 5.06 29.47 -9.77
CA GLN A 634 4.99 28.97 -11.16
C GLN A 634 3.94 29.73 -11.96
N LYS A 635 2.73 29.93 -11.42
CA LYS A 635 1.65 30.70 -12.05
C LYS A 635 2.02 32.16 -12.27
N SER A 636 2.75 32.78 -11.35
CA SER A 636 3.17 34.17 -11.51
C SER A 636 4.06 34.39 -12.74
N GLN A 637 4.76 33.36 -13.21
CA GLN A 637 5.61 33.42 -14.41
C GLN A 637 4.87 32.97 -15.68
N SER A 638 4.06 31.91 -15.55
CA SER A 638 3.50 31.19 -16.72
C SER A 638 2.04 31.51 -17.02
N SER A 639 1.29 32.12 -16.08
CA SER A 639 -0.12 32.43 -16.28
C SER A 639 -0.33 33.63 -17.21
N VAL A 640 -1.51 33.67 -17.81
CA VAL A 640 -1.96 34.79 -18.63
C VAL A 640 -2.47 35.93 -17.73
N ASP A 641 -1.94 37.15 -17.91
CA ASP A 641 -2.54 38.37 -17.35
C ASP A 641 -3.41 39.03 -18.41
N MET A 642 -4.71 39.15 -18.15
CA MET A 642 -5.68 39.76 -19.06
C MET A 642 -5.29 41.16 -19.48
N ASN A 643 -4.81 42.00 -18.53
CA ASN A 643 -4.49 43.38 -18.82
C ASN A 643 -3.27 43.50 -19.73
N GLU A 644 -2.24 42.69 -19.49
CA GLU A 644 -1.07 42.64 -20.35
C GLU A 644 -1.44 42.17 -21.78
N GLU A 645 -2.28 41.13 -21.89
CA GLU A 645 -2.67 40.61 -23.20
C GLU A 645 -3.57 41.58 -23.98
N VAL A 646 -4.45 42.33 -23.31
CA VAL A 646 -5.24 43.40 -23.95
C VAL A 646 -4.33 44.52 -24.45
N ILE A 647 -3.30 44.89 -23.68
CA ILE A 647 -2.31 45.90 -24.11
C ILE A 647 -1.54 45.37 -25.35
N ASN A 648 -1.08 44.09 -25.30
CA ASN A 648 -0.40 43.48 -26.46
C ASN A 648 -1.29 43.41 -27.70
N LEU A 649 -2.58 43.10 -27.54
CA LEU A 649 -3.55 43.10 -28.57
C LEU A 649 -3.72 44.48 -29.23
N ILE A 650 -3.86 45.54 -28.45
CA ILE A 650 -3.97 46.94 -28.87
C ILE A 650 -2.69 47.35 -29.60
N GLN A 651 -1.51 47.03 -29.04
CA GLN A 651 -0.21 47.29 -29.67
C GLN A 651 -0.10 46.56 -31.05
N GLY A 652 -0.52 45.30 -31.13
CA GLY A 652 -0.58 44.56 -32.33
C GLY A 652 -1.51 45.19 -33.38
N GLN A 653 -2.69 45.63 -32.96
CA GLN A 653 -3.62 46.36 -33.87
C GLN A 653 -3.02 47.66 -34.40
N HIS A 654 -2.37 48.45 -33.58
CA HIS A 654 -1.70 49.69 -34.02
C HIS A 654 -0.51 49.39 -34.94
N ALA A 655 0.30 48.35 -34.64
CA ALA A 655 1.39 47.92 -35.50
C ALA A 655 0.88 47.43 -36.85
N TYR A 656 -0.21 46.65 -36.88
CA TYR A 656 -0.87 46.20 -38.10
C TYR A 656 -1.37 47.38 -38.96
N ALA A 657 -2.08 48.31 -38.33
CA ALA A 657 -2.57 49.52 -39.00
C ALA A 657 -1.43 50.40 -39.57
N GLY A 658 -0.33 50.52 -38.82
CA GLY A 658 0.89 51.22 -39.23
C GLY A 658 1.56 50.58 -40.42
N ALA A 659 1.75 49.25 -40.41
CA ALA A 659 2.32 48.49 -41.51
C ALA A 659 1.44 48.52 -42.76
N ALA A 660 0.12 48.44 -42.62
CA ALA A 660 -0.83 48.57 -43.72
C ALA A 660 -0.76 49.98 -44.37
N ARG A 661 -0.60 51.03 -43.60
CA ARG A 661 -0.42 52.42 -44.16
C ARG A 661 0.90 52.55 -44.92
N ILE A 662 2.00 51.98 -44.40
CA ILE A 662 3.30 51.94 -45.12
C ILE A 662 3.12 51.20 -46.46
N MET A 663 2.46 50.09 -46.50
CA MET A 663 2.17 49.30 -47.72
C MET A 663 1.35 50.12 -48.73
N SER A 664 0.29 50.78 -48.27
CA SER A 664 -0.53 51.66 -49.11
C SER A 664 0.27 52.82 -49.69
N THR A 665 1.10 53.50 -48.88
CA THR A 665 1.97 54.60 -49.32
C THR A 665 2.98 54.13 -50.36
N VAL A 666 3.63 52.97 -50.14
CA VAL A 666 4.61 52.39 -51.07
C VAL A 666 3.92 52.02 -52.36
N ASN A 667 2.69 51.44 -52.32
CA ASN A 667 1.91 51.15 -53.52
C ASN A 667 1.59 52.41 -54.31
N SER A 668 1.14 53.51 -53.69
CA SER A 668 0.88 54.77 -54.33
C SER A 668 2.16 55.39 -54.97
N MET A 669 3.32 55.21 -54.28
CA MET A 669 4.61 55.65 -54.85
C MET A 669 5.01 54.81 -56.04
N LEU A 670 4.74 53.51 -56.07
CA LEU A 670 4.98 52.63 -57.20
C LEU A 670 4.07 52.95 -58.37
N GLU A 671 2.80 53.24 -58.11
CA GLU A 671 1.86 53.70 -59.12
C GLU A 671 2.30 55.05 -59.78
N ALA A 672 2.75 56.00 -58.95
CA ALA A 672 3.29 57.27 -59.44
C ALA A 672 4.54 57.06 -60.34
N LEU A 673 5.45 56.16 -59.91
CA LEU A 673 6.65 55.78 -60.69
C LEU A 673 6.32 55.13 -62.01
N ILE A 674 5.33 54.24 -62.07
CA ILE A 674 4.85 53.60 -63.30
C ILE A 674 4.23 54.60 -64.23
N ASN A 675 3.46 55.57 -63.71
CA ASN A 675 2.84 56.61 -64.51
C ASN A 675 3.83 57.70 -65.00
N LEU A 676 4.96 57.90 -64.31
CA LEU A 676 6.07 58.76 -64.75
C LEU A 676 6.89 58.14 -65.93
N GLY A 677 6.83 56.80 -66.07
CA GLY A 677 7.55 56.08 -67.12
C GLY A 677 6.73 55.83 -68.40
N ARG A 678 5.48 56.28 -68.38
CA ARG A 678 4.61 56.36 -69.60
C ARG A 678 4.63 57.78 -70.16
#